data_02cad596214067e7204db7b2a4018e6d
#
_entry.id   02cad596214067e7204db7b2a4018e6d
#
_cell.length_a   1.000
_cell.length_b   1.000
_cell.length_c   1.000
_cell.angle_alpha   90.00
_cell.angle_beta   90.00
_cell.angle_gamma   90.00
#
_symmetry.space_group_name_H-M   'P 1'
#
loop_
_entity.id
_entity.type
_entity.pdbx_description
1 polymer ?
#
loop_
_entity_poly.entity_id
_entity_poly.type
_entity_poly.pdbx_seq_one_letter_code
_entity_poly.pdbx_strand_id
1 'polypeptide(L)'
;MLEGKHFYEFGPFRLDPAERLLLRNNQAVPLAPKAFDTLLLLIENSGHLLTKNELMKRLWPETFVEEVNLAQNISAIRRALDDKSGGAQYIETVAKVGYRFTVEKRKIDGELRSTAQELKPTTFPTPAPTEKSNARTELQTATATSQAHWRRGVLGVAALIAVAVMAWGVVRRVRAGDALSPIRSIAILPLVNLSNDPQQEYFVDGMTDELITDLAKIGELRVISHTSVMPFKGTRKSLGAIAGELHVDALVEGTVLRAGNRVRVTAQLLRASPERHLWADSYQGDLTDVFSLQDRIARSIAHEVRVALTPEEQARLTSIQRADPEAYDAYVRGRHYAAQINPEGFEKAVLNFGRAIELQPRYAQAYADLAETYCWGVATQMIPQQEGLLKARQAAMKALEMDETLGQAHNSLAWVRYSYEWNFPEAEREFRRSLELNPGASWTLLWYGMYLAQGNRIAESTAEMKKAQQVDPLSPVADALALAPLLTGRKYDMAIESGRKILEMDRGNGLARWLVTTAYERKGDISKTIDMQEETAVLYGESKEAAAQRFTRLRRAYESLGAQGYWRANLEQHLSEWKKNPGDPYDRAVLYARVGEKDHVFGWLEKAYQAHSQELLFWLRTDPAFDALRSDPRYTSLIRRIGFPQQTQ
;
A
#
# COMPACT_ATOMS: atom_id res chain seq x y z
N MET A 1 -19.89 -14.61 46.09
CA MET A 1 -19.52 -13.35 46.78
C MET A 1 -19.18 -12.38 45.67
N LEU A 2 -20.00 -11.34 45.53
CA LEU A 2 -19.73 -10.26 44.52
C LEU A 2 -18.54 -9.47 45.07
N GLU A 3 -17.39 -9.57 44.41
CA GLU A 3 -16.25 -8.67 44.67
C GLU A 3 -16.70 -7.25 44.39
N GLY A 4 -16.66 -6.38 45.41
CA GLY A 4 -17.05 -4.96 45.27
C GLY A 4 -16.17 -4.26 44.27
N LYS A 5 -16.76 -3.46 43.38
CA LYS A 5 -16.02 -2.57 42.46
C LYS A 5 -15.10 -1.67 43.29
N HIS A 6 -13.81 -1.66 43.00
CA HIS A 6 -12.84 -0.79 43.65
C HIS A 6 -12.07 0.02 42.59
N PHE A 7 -11.65 1.22 42.93
CA PHE A 7 -10.92 2.16 42.08
C PHE A 7 -9.61 2.53 42.77
N TYR A 8 -8.61 2.85 41.96
CA TYR A 8 -7.37 3.47 42.43
C TYR A 8 -7.31 4.95 42.01
N GLU A 9 -7.18 5.86 42.97
CA GLU A 9 -6.94 7.28 42.70
C GLU A 9 -5.49 7.65 43.02
N PHE A 10 -4.85 8.40 42.12
CA PHE A 10 -3.51 8.90 42.28
C PHE A 10 -3.33 10.19 41.46
N GLY A 11 -3.00 11.32 42.11
CA GLY A 11 -2.98 12.63 41.49
C GLY A 11 -4.33 12.97 40.85
N PRO A 12 -4.36 13.43 39.58
CA PRO A 12 -5.59 13.73 38.86
C PRO A 12 -6.21 12.50 38.18
N PHE A 13 -5.64 11.30 38.39
CA PHE A 13 -6.03 10.07 37.71
C PHE A 13 -6.87 9.16 38.60
N ARG A 14 -7.83 8.46 37.94
CA ARG A 14 -8.59 7.36 38.51
C ARG A 14 -8.47 6.15 37.59
N LEU A 15 -8.08 5.02 38.13
CA LEU A 15 -8.01 3.75 37.41
C LEU A 15 -9.13 2.82 37.88
N ASP A 16 -9.95 2.35 36.94
CA ASP A 16 -10.99 1.34 37.15
C ASP A 16 -10.50 -0.02 36.62
N PRO A 17 -10.16 -0.97 37.47
CA PRO A 17 -9.71 -2.29 37.06
C PRO A 17 -10.81 -3.12 36.37
N ALA A 18 -12.09 -2.95 36.79
CA ALA A 18 -13.22 -3.73 36.30
C ALA A 18 -13.60 -3.33 34.87
N GLU A 19 -13.65 -2.02 34.59
CA GLU A 19 -13.97 -1.50 33.27
C GLU A 19 -12.71 -1.27 32.40
N ARG A 20 -11.51 -1.52 32.96
CA ARG A 20 -10.20 -1.32 32.33
C ARG A 20 -10.02 0.11 31.81
N LEU A 21 -10.45 1.10 32.59
CA LEU A 21 -10.42 2.51 32.23
C LEU A 21 -9.43 3.30 33.08
N LEU A 22 -8.63 4.15 32.44
CA LEU A 22 -7.88 5.22 33.09
C LEU A 22 -8.59 6.54 32.79
N LEU A 23 -8.93 7.30 33.84
CA LEU A 23 -9.57 8.60 33.74
C LEU A 23 -8.63 9.69 34.27
N ARG A 24 -8.61 10.85 33.62
CA ARG A 24 -7.98 12.09 34.12
C ARG A 24 -9.06 13.15 34.21
N ASN A 25 -9.36 13.65 35.41
CA ASN A 25 -10.44 14.62 35.61
C ASN A 25 -11.78 14.18 34.99
N ASN A 26 -12.16 12.91 35.14
CA ASN A 26 -13.33 12.26 34.56
C ASN A 26 -13.35 12.12 33.02
N GLN A 27 -12.24 12.38 32.32
CA GLN A 27 -12.09 12.12 30.88
C GLN A 27 -11.25 10.85 30.67
N ALA A 28 -11.69 9.98 29.78
CA ALA A 28 -10.98 8.74 29.48
C ALA A 28 -9.63 9.01 28.82
N VAL A 29 -8.57 8.40 29.36
CA VAL A 29 -7.21 8.42 28.79
C VAL A 29 -6.95 7.06 28.17
N PRO A 30 -6.79 6.96 26.85
CA PRO A 30 -6.62 5.67 26.19
C PRO A 30 -5.28 5.03 26.54
N LEU A 31 -5.32 3.76 26.95
CA LEU A 31 -4.15 2.91 27.18
C LEU A 31 -4.31 1.57 26.46
N ALA A 32 -3.25 1.10 25.83
CA ALA A 32 -3.23 -0.25 25.27
C ALA A 32 -3.44 -1.29 26.38
N PRO A 33 -4.10 -2.45 26.09
CA PRO A 33 -4.43 -3.43 27.11
C PRO A 33 -3.24 -3.87 27.97
N LYS A 34 -2.09 -4.16 27.38
CA LYS A 34 -0.87 -4.55 28.12
C LYS A 34 -0.22 -3.39 28.89
N ALA A 35 -0.32 -2.16 28.38
CA ALA A 35 0.12 -0.98 29.13
C ALA A 35 -0.80 -0.71 30.32
N PHE A 36 -2.12 -0.96 30.18
CA PHE A 36 -3.06 -0.90 31.30
C PHE A 36 -2.73 -1.95 32.38
N ASP A 37 -2.50 -3.21 31.98
CA ASP A 37 -2.12 -4.29 32.91
C ASP A 37 -0.80 -3.97 33.62
N THR A 38 0.17 -3.40 32.90
CA THR A 38 1.45 -2.96 33.46
C THR A 38 1.24 -1.84 34.48
N LEU A 39 0.40 -0.85 34.18
CA LEU A 39 0.08 0.25 35.09
C LEU A 39 -0.66 -0.25 36.34
N LEU A 40 -1.65 -1.11 36.16
CA LEU A 40 -2.39 -1.72 37.28
C LEU A 40 -1.45 -2.48 38.21
N LEU A 41 -0.56 -3.31 37.64
CA LEU A 41 0.41 -4.10 38.43
C LEU A 41 1.39 -3.19 39.19
N LEU A 42 1.83 -2.10 38.60
CA LEU A 42 2.69 -1.10 39.23
C LEU A 42 1.95 -0.35 40.37
N ILE A 43 0.67 0.03 40.16
CA ILE A 43 -0.15 0.70 41.16
C ILE A 43 -0.45 -0.26 42.32
N GLU A 44 -0.80 -1.51 42.08
CA GLU A 44 -1.04 -2.51 43.13
C GLU A 44 0.18 -2.69 44.02
N ASN A 45 1.39 -2.59 43.47
CA ASN A 45 2.66 -2.69 44.20
C ASN A 45 3.33 -1.30 44.41
N SER A 46 2.54 -0.22 44.54
CA SER A 46 3.04 1.15 44.75
C SER A 46 4.04 1.20 45.92
N GLY A 47 5.16 1.93 45.69
CA GLY A 47 6.26 2.06 46.65
C GLY A 47 7.29 0.91 46.58
N HIS A 48 6.95 -0.24 46.02
CA HIS A 48 7.86 -1.38 45.84
C HIS A 48 8.50 -1.40 44.45
N LEU A 49 9.80 -1.77 44.40
CA LEU A 49 10.50 -2.00 43.17
C LEU A 49 10.10 -3.35 42.58
N LEU A 50 9.52 -3.36 41.39
CA LEU A 50 9.30 -4.57 40.62
C LEU A 50 10.43 -4.75 39.62
N THR A 51 11.10 -5.89 39.65
CA THR A 51 12.14 -6.21 38.66
C THR A 51 11.55 -6.45 37.29
N LYS A 52 12.37 -6.27 36.26
CA LYS A 52 11.94 -6.55 34.88
C LYS A 52 11.45 -8.00 34.73
N ASN A 53 12.16 -8.95 35.32
CA ASN A 53 11.79 -10.36 35.28
C ASN A 53 10.45 -10.65 35.98
N GLU A 54 10.16 -9.99 37.10
CA GLU A 54 8.87 -10.13 37.79
C GLU A 54 7.74 -9.56 36.97
N LEU A 55 7.94 -8.36 36.38
CA LEU A 55 6.97 -7.74 35.48
C LEU A 55 6.71 -8.62 34.27
N MET A 56 7.77 -9.09 33.60
CA MET A 56 7.66 -9.97 32.43
C MET A 56 6.89 -11.25 32.77
N LYS A 57 7.24 -11.90 33.89
CA LYS A 57 6.63 -13.15 34.32
C LYS A 57 5.14 -13.02 34.70
N ARG A 58 4.74 -11.86 35.27
CA ARG A 58 3.33 -11.59 35.63
C ARG A 58 2.50 -11.11 34.48
N LEU A 59 3.09 -10.34 33.54
CA LEU A 59 2.37 -9.80 32.39
C LEU A 59 2.27 -10.79 31.22
N TRP A 60 3.24 -11.70 31.10
CA TRP A 60 3.31 -12.71 30.04
C TRP A 60 3.71 -14.09 30.59
N PRO A 61 2.86 -14.75 31.42
CA PRO A 61 3.21 -15.97 32.14
C PRO A 61 3.53 -17.16 31.23
N GLU A 62 2.96 -17.20 30.03
CA GLU A 62 3.08 -18.33 29.10
C GLU A 62 3.76 -17.97 27.76
N THR A 63 4.29 -16.74 27.62
CA THR A 63 4.86 -16.27 26.36
C THR A 63 6.25 -15.70 26.58
N PHE A 64 7.22 -16.15 25.80
CA PHE A 64 8.53 -15.50 25.77
C PHE A 64 8.43 -14.16 25.03
N VAL A 65 8.68 -13.06 25.74
CA VAL A 65 8.60 -11.69 25.23
C VAL A 65 9.91 -10.98 25.53
N GLU A 66 10.42 -10.19 24.61
CA GLU A 66 11.65 -9.41 24.81
C GLU A 66 11.42 -8.21 25.76
N GLU A 67 12.44 -7.81 26.50
CA GLU A 67 12.41 -6.65 27.43
C GLU A 67 11.99 -5.32 26.74
N VAL A 68 12.16 -5.22 25.44
CA VAL A 68 11.79 -4.05 24.64
C VAL A 68 10.27 -3.80 24.74
N ASN A 69 9.43 -4.84 24.80
CA ASN A 69 7.98 -4.71 24.92
C ASN A 69 7.57 -4.11 26.28
N LEU A 70 8.26 -4.49 27.36
CA LEU A 70 8.03 -3.88 28.66
C LEU A 70 8.43 -2.39 28.66
N ALA A 71 9.57 -2.05 28.04
CA ALA A 71 10.01 -0.67 27.90
C ALA A 71 9.03 0.18 27.07
N GLN A 72 8.42 -0.39 26.02
CA GLN A 72 7.37 0.26 25.23
C GLN A 72 6.10 0.54 26.05
N ASN A 73 5.65 -0.43 26.87
CA ASN A 73 4.53 -0.24 27.79
C ASN A 73 4.78 0.88 28.79
N ILE A 74 5.97 0.90 29.41
CA ILE A 74 6.36 1.98 30.34
C ILE A 74 6.37 3.34 29.64
N SER A 75 6.87 3.41 28.41
CA SER A 75 6.88 4.64 27.61
C SER A 75 5.45 5.10 27.26
N ALA A 76 4.54 4.17 26.96
CA ALA A 76 3.13 4.48 26.70
C ALA A 76 2.43 5.00 27.97
N ILE A 77 2.68 4.38 29.12
CA ILE A 77 2.13 4.82 30.42
C ILE A 77 2.63 6.23 30.77
N ARG A 78 3.92 6.48 30.64
CA ARG A 78 4.50 7.80 30.91
C ARG A 78 3.87 8.89 30.05
N ARG A 79 3.63 8.64 28.76
CA ARG A 79 2.92 9.56 27.90
C ARG A 79 1.48 9.79 28.33
N ALA A 80 0.77 8.75 28.74
CA ALA A 80 -0.61 8.84 29.19
C ALA A 80 -0.75 9.60 30.52
N LEU A 81 0.23 9.45 31.41
CA LEU A 81 0.28 10.16 32.71
C LEU A 81 0.92 11.55 32.60
N ASP A 82 1.36 11.98 31.41
CA ASP A 82 2.09 13.25 31.20
C ASP A 82 3.35 13.37 32.08
N ASP A 83 4.02 12.25 32.29
CA ASP A 83 5.20 12.08 33.16
C ASP A 83 6.45 12.60 32.43
N LYS A 84 6.54 13.94 32.26
CA LYS A 84 7.68 14.61 31.64
C LYS A 84 8.68 15.07 32.69
N SER A 85 9.94 15.16 32.28
CA SER A 85 11.05 15.66 33.10
C SER A 85 10.72 17.07 33.66
N GLY A 86 10.32 17.16 34.93
CA GLY A 86 9.96 18.42 35.61
C GLY A 86 8.62 18.44 36.34
N GLY A 87 7.77 17.40 36.19
CA GLY A 87 6.51 17.22 36.93
C GLY A 87 6.57 16.08 37.94
N ALA A 88 5.43 15.73 38.56
CA ALA A 88 5.34 14.56 39.45
C ALA A 88 5.72 13.28 38.69
N GLN A 89 6.80 12.65 39.09
CA GLN A 89 7.28 11.41 38.47
C GLN A 89 6.47 10.24 39.01
N TYR A 90 5.57 9.69 38.20
CA TYR A 90 4.71 8.55 38.59
C TYR A 90 5.47 7.22 38.55
N ILE A 91 6.39 7.03 37.60
CA ILE A 91 7.15 5.80 37.41
C ILE A 91 8.66 6.10 37.41
N GLU A 92 9.33 5.64 38.46
CA GLU A 92 10.80 5.66 38.56
C GLU A 92 11.40 4.48 37.81
N THR A 93 12.47 4.72 37.04
CA THR A 93 13.30 3.65 36.48
C THR A 93 14.53 3.43 37.33
N VAL A 94 14.67 2.22 37.91
CA VAL A 94 15.91 1.79 38.52
C VAL A 94 16.75 1.08 37.46
N ALA A 95 17.82 1.74 37.02
CA ALA A 95 18.65 1.31 35.89
C ALA A 95 19.08 -0.17 36.03
N LYS A 96 18.89 -0.96 34.96
CA LYS A 96 19.16 -2.40 34.85
C LYS A 96 18.35 -3.32 35.77
N VAL A 97 17.55 -2.80 36.71
CA VAL A 97 16.80 -3.61 37.70
C VAL A 97 15.32 -3.68 37.37
N GLY A 98 14.63 -2.53 37.30
CA GLY A 98 13.17 -2.55 37.11
C GLY A 98 12.51 -1.18 37.23
N TYR A 99 11.24 -1.18 37.65
CA TYR A 99 10.39 0.00 37.72
C TYR A 99 9.67 0.07 39.07
N ARG A 100 9.39 1.28 39.58
CA ARG A 100 8.69 1.57 40.80
C ARG A 100 7.62 2.62 40.56
N PHE A 101 6.41 2.41 41.09
CA PHE A 101 5.38 3.45 41.15
C PHE A 101 5.59 4.29 42.40
N THR A 102 5.78 5.60 42.26
CA THR A 102 6.30 6.49 43.33
C THR A 102 5.21 7.29 44.04
N VAL A 103 4.01 7.35 43.45
CA VAL A 103 2.92 8.17 44.00
C VAL A 103 2.01 7.33 44.89
N GLU A 104 1.58 7.92 46.04
CA GLU A 104 0.62 7.29 46.92
C GLU A 104 -0.72 7.07 46.19
N LYS A 105 -1.24 5.86 46.32
CA LYS A 105 -2.56 5.46 45.83
C LYS A 105 -3.59 5.46 46.94
N ARG A 106 -4.82 5.88 46.60
CA ARG A 106 -5.99 5.69 47.47
C ARG A 106 -6.90 4.66 46.83
N LYS A 107 -7.14 3.54 47.54
CA LYS A 107 -8.15 2.55 47.15
C LYS A 107 -9.50 3.01 47.66
N ILE A 108 -10.51 3.10 46.81
CA ILE A 108 -11.87 3.50 47.14
C ILE A 108 -12.78 2.31 46.82
N ASP A 109 -13.43 1.79 47.87
CA ASP A 109 -14.47 0.76 47.74
C ASP A 109 -15.83 1.47 47.72
N GLY A 110 -16.59 1.36 46.62
CA GLY A 110 -17.91 1.97 46.57
C GLY A 110 -18.57 1.99 45.20
N GLU A 111 -19.90 1.94 45.21
CA GLU A 111 -20.75 2.10 44.05
C GLU A 111 -20.70 3.53 43.52
N LEU A 112 -20.60 3.69 42.19
CA LEU A 112 -20.83 4.93 41.51
C LEU A 112 -22.28 5.40 41.75
N ARG A 113 -22.50 6.38 42.62
CA ARG A 113 -23.70 7.20 42.52
C ARG A 113 -23.59 8.00 41.23
N SER A 114 -24.34 7.58 40.23
CA SER A 114 -24.64 8.32 39.02
C SER A 114 -25.35 9.62 39.43
N THR A 115 -24.61 10.71 39.51
CA THR A 115 -25.19 12.05 39.44
C THR A 115 -25.37 12.39 37.95
N ALA A 116 -26.35 11.73 37.34
CA ALA A 116 -26.99 12.27 36.17
C ALA A 116 -27.81 13.49 36.62
N GLN A 117 -27.18 14.65 36.56
CA GLN A 117 -27.90 15.89 36.62
C GLN A 117 -28.65 16.07 35.30
N GLU A 118 -29.98 15.78 35.36
CA GLU A 118 -30.93 16.16 34.33
C GLU A 118 -30.73 17.62 33.93
N LEU A 119 -30.20 17.83 32.77
CA LEU A 119 -30.31 19.12 32.06
C LEU A 119 -31.73 19.23 31.55
N LYS A 120 -32.60 19.91 32.35
CA LYS A 120 -33.89 20.42 31.90
C LYS A 120 -33.65 21.36 30.71
N PRO A 121 -34.47 21.29 29.66
CA PRO A 121 -34.36 22.20 28.52
C PRO A 121 -34.71 23.61 28.94
N THR A 122 -33.79 24.52 28.75
CA THR A 122 -34.00 25.95 28.96
C THR A 122 -34.93 26.48 27.87
N THR A 123 -36.15 26.76 28.23
CA THR A 123 -37.12 27.47 27.42
C THR A 123 -36.68 28.92 27.27
N PHE A 124 -36.52 29.36 26.04
CA PHE A 124 -36.35 30.78 25.72
C PHE A 124 -37.67 31.53 25.96
N PRO A 125 -37.67 32.75 26.56
CA PRO A 125 -38.89 33.47 26.83
C PRO A 125 -39.46 34.13 25.56
N THR A 126 -40.74 33.86 25.33
CA THR A 126 -41.60 34.55 24.36
C THR A 126 -41.87 35.97 24.88
N PRO A 127 -41.72 37.03 24.07
CA PRO A 127 -42.21 38.37 24.48
C PRO A 127 -43.72 38.43 24.37
N ALA A 128 -44.36 38.87 25.46
CA ALA A 128 -45.79 39.11 25.55
C ALA A 128 -46.20 40.39 24.77
N PRO A 129 -47.48 40.49 24.38
CA PRO A 129 -47.97 41.56 23.53
C PRO A 129 -48.25 42.82 24.33
N THR A 130 -47.82 43.98 23.84
CA THR A 130 -48.19 45.26 24.37
C THR A 130 -49.41 45.84 23.66
N GLU A 131 -50.31 46.35 24.48
CA GLU A 131 -51.62 46.85 24.17
C GLU A 131 -51.64 48.15 23.32
N LYS A 132 -52.83 48.26 22.75
CA LYS A 132 -53.38 49.36 21.94
C LYS A 132 -53.24 50.74 22.60
N SER A 133 -52.91 51.74 21.82
CA SER A 133 -53.40 53.10 22.06
C SER A 133 -53.96 53.65 20.75
N ASN A 134 -55.25 54.07 20.86
CA ASN A 134 -56.00 54.78 19.85
C ASN A 134 -55.59 56.20 19.76
N ALA A 135 -55.42 56.76 18.58
CA ALA A 135 -55.73 58.19 18.32
C ALA A 135 -56.25 58.31 16.89
N ARG A 136 -57.49 58.75 16.81
CA ARG A 136 -58.18 59.28 15.62
C ARG A 136 -57.54 60.56 15.18
N THR A 137 -57.42 60.81 13.89
CA THR A 137 -57.79 62.09 13.27
C THR A 137 -57.87 61.95 11.74
N GLU A 138 -59.03 62.10 11.25
CA GLU A 138 -59.61 62.73 10.06
C GLU A 138 -58.92 62.67 8.69
N LEU A 139 -59.81 62.30 7.80
CA LEU A 139 -59.98 62.51 6.38
C LEU A 139 -59.21 63.65 5.73
N GLN A 140 -58.56 63.35 4.60
CA GLN A 140 -58.79 64.15 3.39
C GLN A 140 -58.58 63.27 2.13
N THR A 141 -59.57 63.37 1.23
CA THR A 141 -59.70 62.75 -0.05
C THR A 141 -58.73 63.33 -1.06
N ALA A 142 -58.08 62.44 -1.83
CA ALA A 142 -57.67 62.73 -3.22
C ALA A 142 -57.61 61.48 -4.02
N THR A 143 -58.45 61.47 -5.05
CA THR A 143 -58.49 60.45 -6.16
C THR A 143 -57.24 60.53 -6.98
N ALA A 144 -56.55 59.40 -7.13
CA ALA A 144 -55.61 59.14 -8.27
C ALA A 144 -55.35 57.65 -8.48
N THR A 145 -55.89 57.14 -9.54
CA THR A 145 -55.40 56.15 -10.49
C THR A 145 -55.05 54.71 -10.04
N SER A 146 -55.87 53.85 -10.49
CA SER A 146 -55.92 52.38 -10.46
C SER A 146 -54.79 51.67 -11.24
N GLN A 147 -53.55 52.03 -11.14
CA GLN A 147 -52.43 51.29 -11.78
C GLN A 147 -51.39 50.70 -10.82
N ALA A 148 -51.49 50.99 -9.52
CA ALA A 148 -50.48 50.55 -8.54
C ALA A 148 -50.72 49.16 -7.94
N HIS A 149 -51.94 48.63 -8.03
CA HIS A 149 -52.28 47.33 -7.39
C HIS A 149 -51.89 46.11 -8.21
N TRP A 150 -51.84 46.21 -9.55
CA TRP A 150 -51.46 45.09 -10.40
C TRP A 150 -49.94 44.82 -10.35
N ARG A 151 -49.10 45.87 -10.25
CA ARG A 151 -47.64 45.73 -10.07
C ARG A 151 -47.26 45.12 -8.71
N ARG A 152 -48.01 45.38 -7.63
CA ARG A 152 -47.79 44.78 -6.31
C ARG A 152 -48.22 43.29 -6.28
N GLY A 153 -49.30 42.93 -6.99
CA GLY A 153 -49.73 41.53 -7.16
C GLY A 153 -48.71 40.70 -7.96
N VAL A 154 -48.21 41.26 -9.07
CA VAL A 154 -47.20 40.58 -9.92
C VAL A 154 -45.85 40.41 -9.18
N LEU A 155 -45.42 41.40 -8.40
CA LEU A 155 -44.22 41.29 -7.56
C LEU A 155 -44.37 40.29 -6.42
N GLY A 156 -45.58 40.21 -5.82
CA GLY A 156 -45.88 39.18 -4.79
C GLY A 156 -45.88 37.76 -5.36
N VAL A 157 -46.45 37.55 -6.55
CA VAL A 157 -46.44 36.27 -7.23
C VAL A 157 -45.02 35.89 -7.70
N ALA A 158 -44.25 36.86 -8.20
CA ALA A 158 -42.84 36.63 -8.58
C ALA A 158 -41.98 36.29 -7.37
N ALA A 159 -42.18 36.93 -6.22
CA ALA A 159 -41.50 36.60 -4.98
C ALA A 159 -41.86 35.21 -4.45
N LEU A 160 -43.13 34.80 -4.53
CA LEU A 160 -43.57 33.45 -4.16
C LEU A 160 -43.01 32.38 -5.10
N ILE A 161 -42.92 32.64 -6.40
CA ILE A 161 -42.27 31.76 -7.36
C ILE A 161 -40.79 31.66 -7.08
N ALA A 162 -40.09 32.76 -6.80
CA ALA A 162 -38.69 32.77 -6.43
C ALA A 162 -38.42 31.97 -5.14
N VAL A 163 -39.27 32.13 -4.12
CA VAL A 163 -39.18 31.33 -2.87
C VAL A 163 -39.46 29.86 -3.14
N ALA A 164 -40.46 29.54 -3.98
CA ALA A 164 -40.77 28.16 -4.36
C ALA A 164 -39.64 27.51 -5.17
N VAL A 165 -38.99 28.26 -6.08
CA VAL A 165 -37.84 27.79 -6.86
C VAL A 165 -36.61 27.62 -5.95
N MET A 166 -36.37 28.53 -5.00
CA MET A 166 -35.31 28.35 -4.00
C MET A 166 -35.60 27.18 -3.08
N ALA A 167 -36.82 27.04 -2.57
CA ALA A 167 -37.24 25.89 -1.75
C ALA A 167 -37.12 24.57 -2.53
N TRP A 168 -37.53 24.56 -3.80
CA TRP A 168 -37.37 23.42 -4.67
C TRP A 168 -35.90 23.11 -4.97
N GLY A 169 -35.07 24.15 -5.18
CA GLY A 169 -33.60 24.03 -5.32
C GLY A 169 -32.94 23.49 -4.06
N VAL A 170 -33.37 23.95 -2.88
CA VAL A 170 -32.90 23.43 -1.58
C VAL A 170 -33.35 21.99 -1.37
N VAL A 171 -34.64 21.69 -1.62
CA VAL A 171 -35.17 20.31 -1.52
C VAL A 171 -34.51 19.39 -2.53
N ARG A 172 -34.23 19.88 -3.74
CA ARG A 172 -33.49 19.12 -4.77
C ARG A 172 -32.02 18.92 -4.37
N ARG A 173 -31.37 19.91 -3.75
CA ARG A 173 -30.02 19.78 -3.19
C ARG A 173 -29.97 18.83 -2.00
N VAL A 174 -30.94 18.89 -1.11
CA VAL A 174 -31.05 17.97 0.04
C VAL A 174 -31.33 16.55 -0.44
N ARG A 175 -32.25 16.35 -1.41
CA ARG A 175 -32.50 15.03 -2.02
C ARG A 175 -31.34 14.53 -2.89
N ALA A 176 -30.59 15.41 -3.55
CA ALA A 176 -29.36 15.04 -4.27
C ALA A 176 -28.18 14.76 -3.31
N GLY A 177 -28.21 15.37 -2.11
CA GLY A 177 -27.22 15.07 -1.05
C GLY A 177 -27.48 13.74 -0.33
N ASP A 178 -28.71 13.20 -0.38
CA ASP A 178 -29.04 11.88 0.18
C ASP A 178 -28.82 10.72 -0.82
N ALA A 179 -28.61 10.99 -2.11
CA ALA A 179 -28.11 10.00 -3.05
C ALA A 179 -26.61 9.82 -2.78
N LEU A 180 -26.26 8.92 -1.86
CA LEU A 180 -24.87 8.51 -1.59
C LEU A 180 -24.21 8.18 -2.94
N SER A 181 -23.10 8.85 -3.24
CA SER A 181 -22.30 8.55 -4.44
C SER A 181 -22.02 7.05 -4.49
N PRO A 182 -22.07 6.42 -5.67
CA PRO A 182 -21.77 5.00 -5.77
C PRO A 182 -20.35 4.73 -5.27
N ILE A 183 -20.16 3.61 -4.58
CA ILE A 183 -18.83 3.15 -4.16
C ILE A 183 -18.15 2.60 -5.40
N ARG A 184 -17.02 3.17 -5.78
CA ARG A 184 -16.20 2.74 -6.92
C ARG A 184 -14.80 2.29 -6.51
N SER A 185 -14.46 2.48 -5.24
CA SER A 185 -13.15 2.10 -4.72
C SER A 185 -13.26 1.60 -3.29
N ILE A 186 -12.57 0.49 -3.01
CA ILE A 186 -12.53 -0.12 -1.69
C ILE A 186 -11.11 -0.54 -1.31
N ALA A 187 -10.87 -0.60 0.00
CA ALA A 187 -9.71 -1.28 0.54
C ALA A 187 -10.16 -2.31 1.59
N ILE A 188 -9.63 -3.52 1.47
CA ILE A 188 -9.78 -4.58 2.46
C ILE A 188 -8.62 -4.42 3.44
N LEU A 189 -8.91 -3.97 4.66
CA LEU A 189 -7.89 -3.83 5.69
C LEU A 189 -7.44 -5.21 6.17
N PRO A 190 -6.19 -5.35 6.66
CA PRO A 190 -5.70 -6.60 7.20
C PRO A 190 -6.66 -7.14 8.25
N LEU A 191 -7.17 -8.35 8.01
CA LEU A 191 -8.09 -9.01 8.94
C LEU A 191 -7.40 -9.29 10.27
N VAL A 192 -8.17 -9.27 11.35
CA VAL A 192 -7.63 -9.48 12.71
C VAL A 192 -7.70 -10.96 13.07
N ASN A 193 -6.58 -11.51 13.52
CA ASN A 193 -6.49 -12.88 14.02
C ASN A 193 -7.12 -13.00 15.42
N LEU A 194 -8.18 -13.78 15.55
CA LEU A 194 -8.85 -14.07 16.82
C LEU A 194 -8.45 -15.42 17.43
N SER A 195 -7.56 -16.19 16.81
CA SER A 195 -7.15 -17.51 17.32
C SER A 195 -6.24 -17.43 18.54
N ASN A 196 -5.72 -16.24 18.89
CA ASN A 196 -4.67 -16.02 19.90
C ASN A 196 -3.37 -16.79 19.64
N ASP A 197 -3.19 -17.35 18.45
CA ASP A 197 -2.01 -18.07 18.01
C ASP A 197 -1.26 -17.23 16.97
N PRO A 198 -0.11 -16.63 17.31
CA PRO A 198 0.68 -15.85 16.36
C PRO A 198 1.17 -16.67 15.15
N GLN A 199 1.26 -18.00 15.30
CA GLN A 199 1.65 -18.87 14.21
C GLN A 199 0.59 -18.99 13.11
N GLN A 200 -0.62 -18.48 13.32
CA GLN A 200 -1.69 -18.45 12.33
C GLN A 200 -1.82 -17.08 11.62
N GLU A 201 -0.92 -16.15 11.90
CA GLU A 201 -0.96 -14.81 11.31
C GLU A 201 -0.84 -14.85 9.77
N TYR A 202 0.03 -15.73 9.25
CA TYR A 202 0.16 -15.95 7.80
C TYR A 202 -1.15 -16.41 7.14
N PHE A 203 -1.96 -17.20 7.86
CA PHE A 203 -3.24 -17.65 7.35
C PHE A 203 -4.24 -16.50 7.22
N VAL A 204 -4.26 -15.61 8.20
CA VAL A 204 -5.14 -14.43 8.21
C VAL A 204 -4.70 -13.41 7.16
N ASP A 205 -3.39 -13.21 6.99
CA ASP A 205 -2.82 -12.38 5.93
C ASP A 205 -3.14 -12.95 4.55
N GLY A 206 -3.00 -14.27 4.37
CA GLY A 206 -3.38 -14.96 3.14
C GLY A 206 -4.87 -14.83 2.81
N MET A 207 -5.74 -14.93 3.81
CA MET A 207 -7.18 -14.73 3.64
C MET A 207 -7.49 -13.28 3.19
N THR A 208 -6.79 -12.31 3.76
CA THR A 208 -6.92 -10.89 3.35
C THR A 208 -6.53 -10.73 1.89
N ASP A 209 -5.40 -11.31 1.50
CA ASP A 209 -4.84 -11.20 0.14
C ASP A 209 -5.72 -11.90 -0.91
N GLU A 210 -6.29 -13.07 -0.58
CA GLU A 210 -7.25 -13.76 -1.45
C GLU A 210 -8.52 -12.93 -1.69
N LEU A 211 -9.09 -12.32 -0.63
CA LEU A 211 -10.26 -11.45 -0.79
C LEU A 211 -9.95 -10.21 -1.64
N ILE A 212 -8.76 -9.64 -1.51
CA ILE A 212 -8.29 -8.54 -2.38
C ILE A 212 -8.22 -9.03 -3.83
N THR A 213 -7.62 -10.19 -4.05
CA THR A 213 -7.43 -10.80 -5.38
C THR A 213 -8.78 -11.09 -6.04
N ASP A 214 -9.74 -11.64 -5.30
CA ASP A 214 -11.06 -11.97 -5.84
C ASP A 214 -11.86 -10.72 -6.20
N LEU A 215 -11.86 -9.71 -5.34
CA LEU A 215 -12.56 -8.46 -5.61
C LEU A 215 -11.89 -7.63 -6.73
N ALA A 216 -10.58 -7.77 -6.92
CA ALA A 216 -9.85 -7.10 -8.01
C ALA A 216 -10.18 -7.64 -9.42
N LYS A 217 -10.85 -8.81 -9.51
CA LYS A 217 -11.40 -9.38 -10.76
C LYS A 217 -12.64 -8.62 -11.26
N ILE A 218 -13.22 -7.73 -10.45
CA ILE A 218 -14.42 -6.95 -10.75
C ILE A 218 -14.01 -5.64 -11.42
N GLY A 219 -14.29 -5.50 -12.73
CA GLY A 219 -13.76 -4.39 -13.53
C GLY A 219 -14.24 -2.99 -13.15
N GLU A 220 -15.45 -2.86 -12.62
CA GLU A 220 -16.02 -1.58 -12.19
C GLU A 220 -15.56 -1.12 -10.79
N LEU A 221 -14.85 -2.00 -10.05
CA LEU A 221 -14.44 -1.76 -8.67
C LEU A 221 -12.91 -1.63 -8.56
N ARG A 222 -12.44 -0.46 -8.17
CA ARG A 222 -11.04 -0.28 -7.84
C ARG A 222 -10.76 -0.83 -6.44
N VAL A 223 -9.98 -1.89 -6.35
CA VAL A 223 -9.57 -2.53 -5.10
C VAL A 223 -8.12 -2.19 -4.82
N ILE A 224 -7.82 -1.78 -3.59
CA ILE A 224 -6.45 -1.45 -3.17
C ILE A 224 -5.67 -2.75 -2.93
N SER A 225 -4.43 -2.76 -3.39
CA SER A 225 -3.52 -3.91 -3.29
C SER A 225 -3.17 -4.28 -1.86
N HIS A 226 -2.75 -5.53 -1.68
CA HIS A 226 -2.23 -6.04 -0.41
C HIS A 226 -1.06 -5.20 0.12
N THR A 227 -0.12 -4.80 -0.73
CA THR A 227 1.06 -3.99 -0.37
C THR A 227 0.66 -2.68 0.32
N SER A 228 -0.35 -1.99 -0.21
CA SER A 228 -0.79 -0.70 0.33
C SER A 228 -1.66 -0.81 1.57
N VAL A 229 -2.32 -1.95 1.82
CA VAL A 229 -3.16 -2.10 3.03
C VAL A 229 -2.40 -2.65 4.23
N MET A 230 -1.35 -3.45 4.03
CA MET A 230 -0.59 -4.09 5.12
C MET A 230 0.06 -3.11 6.12
N PRO A 231 0.52 -1.90 5.74
CA PRO A 231 1.00 -0.91 6.71
C PRO A 231 -0.03 -0.49 7.76
N PHE A 232 -1.31 -0.75 7.51
CA PHE A 232 -2.38 -0.46 8.47
C PHE A 232 -2.67 -1.61 9.44
N LYS A 233 -1.96 -2.72 9.36
CA LYS A 233 -2.11 -3.84 10.31
C LYS A 233 -1.84 -3.37 11.74
N GLY A 234 -2.83 -3.51 12.62
CA GLY A 234 -2.72 -3.08 14.02
C GLY A 234 -2.61 -1.56 14.22
N THR A 235 -2.88 -0.75 13.20
CA THR A 235 -2.85 0.72 13.28
C THR A 235 -3.94 1.26 14.20
N ARG A 236 -3.71 2.46 14.76
CA ARG A 236 -4.70 3.22 15.53
C ARG A 236 -5.27 4.41 14.76
N LYS A 237 -4.96 4.53 13.47
CA LYS A 237 -5.54 5.59 12.64
C LYS A 237 -7.05 5.39 12.53
N SER A 238 -7.79 6.49 12.45
CA SER A 238 -9.23 6.42 12.17
C SER A 238 -9.49 5.90 10.75
N LEU A 239 -10.63 5.26 10.54
CA LEU A 239 -11.01 4.74 9.22
C LEU A 239 -11.06 5.84 8.16
N GLY A 240 -11.56 7.01 8.51
CA GLY A 240 -11.54 8.16 7.61
C GLY A 240 -10.14 8.62 7.20
N ALA A 241 -9.15 8.54 8.11
CA ALA A 241 -7.75 8.85 7.79
C ALA A 241 -7.15 7.79 6.86
N ILE A 242 -7.41 6.50 7.12
CA ILE A 242 -6.94 5.39 6.26
C ILE A 242 -7.54 5.53 4.85
N ALA A 243 -8.85 5.74 4.76
CA ALA A 243 -9.52 5.91 3.48
C ALA A 243 -9.01 7.13 2.71
N GLY A 244 -8.65 8.21 3.42
CA GLY A 244 -8.02 9.40 2.83
C GLY A 244 -6.62 9.10 2.28
N GLU A 245 -5.81 8.33 2.97
CA GLU A 245 -4.46 7.93 2.52
C GLU A 245 -4.52 6.96 1.33
N LEU A 246 -5.48 6.03 1.33
CA LEU A 246 -5.70 5.05 0.26
C LEU A 246 -6.57 5.59 -0.88
N HIS A 247 -7.15 6.78 -0.74
CA HIS A 247 -8.05 7.40 -1.71
C HIS A 247 -9.23 6.49 -2.10
N VAL A 248 -9.93 5.92 -1.11
CA VAL A 248 -11.04 5.00 -1.31
C VAL A 248 -12.36 5.53 -0.75
N ASP A 249 -13.48 5.08 -1.35
CA ASP A 249 -14.84 5.43 -0.93
C ASP A 249 -15.29 4.64 0.30
N ALA A 250 -14.81 3.38 0.42
CA ALA A 250 -15.19 2.49 1.50
C ALA A 250 -14.04 1.55 1.92
N LEU A 251 -14.16 1.03 3.13
CA LEU A 251 -13.23 0.08 3.75
C LEU A 251 -13.97 -1.20 4.12
N VAL A 252 -13.29 -2.33 3.98
CA VAL A 252 -13.71 -3.61 4.54
C VAL A 252 -12.80 -3.94 5.71
N GLU A 253 -13.38 -4.16 6.88
CA GLU A 253 -12.70 -4.68 8.07
C GLU A 253 -13.24 -6.04 8.43
N GLY A 254 -12.47 -6.82 9.17
CA GLY A 254 -12.96 -8.11 9.62
C GLY A 254 -12.01 -8.82 10.54
N THR A 255 -12.45 -10.03 10.93
CA THR A 255 -11.69 -10.91 11.82
C THR A 255 -11.72 -12.33 11.29
N VAL A 256 -10.68 -13.09 11.56
CA VAL A 256 -10.60 -14.52 11.21
C VAL A 256 -10.33 -15.31 12.50
N LEU A 257 -11.13 -16.34 12.71
CA LEU A 257 -10.91 -17.35 13.75
C LEU A 257 -10.77 -18.72 13.07
N ARG A 258 -9.60 -19.32 13.18
CA ARG A 258 -9.35 -20.70 12.79
C ARG A 258 -9.24 -21.59 14.02
N ALA A 259 -9.99 -22.67 14.04
CA ALA A 259 -9.97 -23.69 15.09
C ALA A 259 -9.89 -25.08 14.43
N GLY A 260 -8.68 -25.62 14.31
CA GLY A 260 -8.43 -26.86 13.56
C GLY A 260 -8.80 -26.70 12.08
N ASN A 261 -9.78 -27.49 11.63
CA ASN A 261 -10.27 -27.47 10.25
C ASN A 261 -11.46 -26.50 10.02
N ARG A 262 -11.89 -25.75 11.02
CA ARG A 262 -13.00 -24.80 10.92
C ARG A 262 -12.49 -23.36 10.87
N VAL A 263 -13.07 -22.58 9.98
CA VAL A 263 -12.78 -21.17 9.81
C VAL A 263 -14.06 -20.37 9.97
N ARG A 264 -13.97 -19.27 10.74
CA ARG A 264 -15.00 -18.24 10.81
C ARG A 264 -14.38 -16.92 10.41
N VAL A 265 -15.02 -16.24 9.47
CA VAL A 265 -14.65 -14.88 9.01
C VAL A 265 -15.81 -13.96 9.31
N THR A 266 -15.57 -12.86 10.02
CA THR A 266 -16.50 -11.74 10.07
C THR A 266 -16.00 -10.66 9.15
N ALA A 267 -16.90 -10.04 8.38
CA ALA A 267 -16.57 -8.93 7.52
C ALA A 267 -17.60 -7.82 7.67
N GLN A 268 -17.15 -6.58 7.63
CA GLN A 268 -18.02 -5.40 7.64
C GLN A 268 -17.53 -4.38 6.62
N LEU A 269 -18.49 -3.77 5.91
CA LEU A 269 -18.25 -2.73 4.93
C LEU A 269 -18.64 -1.37 5.52
N LEU A 270 -17.71 -0.44 5.48
CA LEU A 270 -17.86 0.91 6.02
C LEU A 270 -17.58 1.95 4.93
N ARG A 271 -18.50 2.88 4.75
CA ARG A 271 -18.25 4.07 3.93
C ARG A 271 -17.34 5.02 4.69
N ALA A 272 -16.38 5.61 3.98
CA ALA A 272 -15.40 6.50 4.60
C ALA A 272 -15.94 7.92 4.85
N SER A 273 -16.77 8.45 3.92
CA SER A 273 -17.28 9.82 4.04
C SER A 273 -18.68 9.96 3.42
N PRO A 274 -19.72 10.31 4.22
CA PRO A 274 -19.71 10.31 5.69
C PRO A 274 -19.50 8.90 6.24
N GLU A 275 -18.84 8.77 7.39
CA GLU A 275 -18.59 7.46 8.01
C GLU A 275 -19.92 6.79 8.35
N ARG A 276 -20.14 5.60 7.77
CA ARG A 276 -21.37 4.84 7.93
C ARG A 276 -21.13 3.36 7.72
N HIS A 277 -21.59 2.55 8.67
CA HIS A 277 -21.70 1.11 8.48
C HIS A 277 -22.75 0.82 7.40
N LEU A 278 -22.34 0.08 6.39
CA LEU A 278 -23.22 -0.32 5.29
C LEU A 278 -23.72 -1.74 5.45
N TRP A 279 -22.81 -2.63 5.89
CA TRP A 279 -23.08 -4.05 6.01
C TRP A 279 -22.11 -4.72 6.97
N ALA A 280 -22.55 -5.78 7.64
CA ALA A 280 -21.72 -6.69 8.41
C ALA A 280 -22.33 -8.08 8.41
N ASP A 281 -21.51 -9.11 8.25
CA ASP A 281 -21.95 -10.51 8.27
C ASP A 281 -20.84 -11.44 8.80
N SER A 282 -21.22 -12.69 9.12
CA SER A 282 -20.31 -13.71 9.64
C SER A 282 -20.46 -15.00 8.86
N TYR A 283 -19.35 -15.50 8.33
CA TYR A 283 -19.26 -16.68 7.50
C TYR A 283 -18.51 -17.79 8.22
N GLN A 284 -19.00 -19.01 8.10
CA GLN A 284 -18.34 -20.19 8.67
C GLN A 284 -18.27 -21.29 7.61
N GLY A 285 -17.19 -22.06 7.65
CA GLY A 285 -16.97 -23.21 6.77
C GLY A 285 -15.85 -24.10 7.28
N ASP A 286 -15.70 -25.23 6.64
CA ASP A 286 -14.53 -26.08 6.82
C ASP A 286 -13.41 -25.63 5.88
N LEU A 287 -12.16 -25.88 6.25
CA LEU A 287 -10.99 -25.48 5.47
C LEU A 287 -10.98 -26.14 4.06
N THR A 288 -11.59 -27.32 3.92
CA THR A 288 -11.81 -27.97 2.64
C THR A 288 -12.67 -27.17 1.66
N ASP A 289 -13.53 -26.31 2.19
CA ASP A 289 -14.45 -25.47 1.41
C ASP A 289 -14.08 -23.98 1.48
N VAL A 290 -12.81 -23.68 1.81
CA VAL A 290 -12.31 -22.32 2.05
C VAL A 290 -12.49 -21.41 0.83
N PHE A 291 -12.29 -21.91 -0.39
CA PHE A 291 -12.51 -21.14 -1.61
C PHE A 291 -13.98 -20.73 -1.77
N SER A 292 -14.92 -21.64 -1.51
CA SER A 292 -16.35 -21.31 -1.51
C SER A 292 -16.71 -20.31 -0.41
N LEU A 293 -16.00 -20.30 0.72
CA LEU A 293 -16.16 -19.32 1.77
C LEU A 293 -15.70 -17.92 1.29
N GLN A 294 -14.53 -17.83 0.65
CA GLN A 294 -13.99 -16.62 0.08
C GLN A 294 -14.90 -16.04 -1.02
N ASP A 295 -15.33 -16.87 -1.95
CA ASP A 295 -16.28 -16.49 -3.00
C ASP A 295 -17.59 -15.91 -2.46
N ARG A 296 -18.14 -16.49 -1.40
CA ARG A 296 -19.36 -15.97 -0.75
C ARG A 296 -19.13 -14.59 -0.16
N ILE A 297 -18.00 -14.38 0.52
CA ILE A 297 -17.66 -13.09 1.12
C ILE A 297 -17.48 -12.04 0.01
N ALA A 298 -16.69 -12.35 -1.02
CA ALA A 298 -16.42 -11.44 -2.13
C ALA A 298 -17.72 -11.03 -2.87
N ARG A 299 -18.60 -12.00 -3.14
CA ARG A 299 -19.93 -11.70 -3.76
C ARG A 299 -20.81 -10.86 -2.86
N SER A 300 -20.82 -11.10 -1.56
CA SER A 300 -21.60 -10.26 -0.63
C SER A 300 -21.08 -8.82 -0.61
N ILE A 301 -19.77 -8.62 -0.57
CA ILE A 301 -19.16 -7.28 -0.65
C ILE A 301 -19.54 -6.60 -1.98
N ALA A 302 -19.39 -7.30 -3.12
CA ALA A 302 -19.75 -6.78 -4.44
C ALA A 302 -21.22 -6.37 -4.52
N HIS A 303 -22.12 -7.18 -3.98
CA HIS A 303 -23.55 -6.87 -3.90
C HIS A 303 -23.82 -5.60 -3.08
N GLU A 304 -23.19 -5.46 -1.92
CA GLU A 304 -23.39 -4.32 -1.02
C GLU A 304 -22.83 -3.00 -1.56
N VAL A 305 -21.73 -3.06 -2.33
CA VAL A 305 -21.22 -1.88 -3.05
C VAL A 305 -22.04 -1.54 -4.29
N ARG A 306 -23.03 -2.37 -4.63
CA ARG A 306 -23.95 -2.23 -5.77
C ARG A 306 -23.25 -2.21 -7.12
N VAL A 307 -22.20 -2.97 -7.27
CA VAL A 307 -21.55 -3.22 -8.56
C VAL A 307 -22.29 -4.35 -9.26
N ALA A 308 -22.72 -4.11 -10.49
CA ALA A 308 -23.36 -5.14 -11.31
C ALA A 308 -22.27 -6.05 -11.88
N LEU A 309 -22.22 -7.30 -11.41
CA LEU A 309 -21.29 -8.30 -11.95
C LEU A 309 -21.77 -8.77 -13.34
N THR A 310 -20.85 -8.83 -14.29
CA THR A 310 -21.11 -9.51 -15.56
C THR A 310 -21.25 -11.03 -15.35
N PRO A 311 -21.88 -11.78 -16.27
CA PRO A 311 -21.96 -13.24 -16.17
C PRO A 311 -20.56 -13.90 -16.05
N GLU A 312 -19.57 -13.35 -16.76
CA GLU A 312 -18.19 -13.84 -16.74
C GLU A 312 -17.50 -13.56 -15.39
N GLU A 313 -17.72 -12.36 -14.81
CA GLU A 313 -17.23 -12.03 -13.47
C GLU A 313 -17.88 -12.90 -12.40
N GLN A 314 -19.20 -13.13 -12.52
CA GLN A 314 -19.92 -14.01 -11.62
C GLN A 314 -19.41 -15.45 -11.69
N ALA A 315 -19.11 -15.95 -12.90
CA ALA A 315 -18.52 -17.28 -13.09
C ALA A 315 -17.12 -17.38 -12.45
N ARG A 316 -16.28 -16.34 -12.61
CA ARG A 316 -14.95 -16.28 -12.01
C ARG A 316 -14.95 -16.24 -10.47
N LEU A 317 -16.01 -15.67 -9.87
CA LEU A 317 -16.23 -15.66 -8.42
C LEU A 317 -16.98 -16.90 -7.93
N THR A 318 -17.01 -17.99 -8.69
CA THR A 318 -17.68 -19.24 -8.30
C THR A 318 -16.70 -20.40 -8.45
N SER A 319 -15.95 -20.67 -7.38
CA SER A 319 -15.04 -21.81 -7.34
C SER A 319 -15.79 -23.09 -6.96
N ILE A 320 -15.58 -24.14 -7.74
CA ILE A 320 -16.06 -25.51 -7.43
C ILE A 320 -14.93 -26.33 -6.79
N GLN A 321 -13.72 -25.78 -6.72
CA GLN A 321 -12.54 -26.52 -6.27
C GLN A 321 -12.56 -26.69 -4.75
N ARG A 322 -12.36 -27.94 -4.30
CA ARG A 322 -12.09 -28.24 -2.88
C ARG A 322 -10.60 -28.12 -2.62
N ALA A 323 -10.26 -27.52 -1.50
CA ALA A 323 -8.88 -27.47 -1.03
C ALA A 323 -8.54 -28.71 -0.20
N ASP A 324 -7.38 -29.31 -0.45
CA ASP A 324 -6.72 -30.12 0.56
C ASP A 324 -6.24 -29.15 1.67
N PRO A 325 -6.62 -29.35 2.97
CA PRO A 325 -6.27 -28.42 4.03
C PRO A 325 -4.77 -28.20 4.20
N GLU A 326 -3.93 -29.24 4.00
CA GLU A 326 -2.48 -29.11 4.11
C GLU A 326 -1.90 -28.39 2.89
N ALA A 327 -2.46 -28.66 1.69
CA ALA A 327 -2.07 -27.96 0.48
C ALA A 327 -2.43 -26.47 0.54
N TYR A 328 -3.61 -26.15 1.05
CA TYR A 328 -4.01 -24.75 1.26
C TYR A 328 -3.12 -24.04 2.29
N ASP A 329 -2.81 -24.70 3.40
CA ASP A 329 -1.91 -24.14 4.43
C ASP A 329 -0.50 -23.87 3.85
N ALA A 330 0.04 -24.78 3.07
CA ALA A 330 1.31 -24.59 2.37
C ALA A 330 1.22 -23.43 1.35
N TYR A 331 0.14 -23.35 0.58
CA TYR A 331 -0.10 -22.29 -0.38
C TYR A 331 -0.12 -20.90 0.24
N VAL A 332 -0.89 -20.68 1.31
CA VAL A 332 -0.95 -19.36 1.97
C VAL A 332 0.35 -18.98 2.66
N ARG A 333 1.13 -19.98 3.14
CA ARG A 333 2.52 -19.73 3.60
C ARG A 333 3.41 -19.27 2.44
N GLY A 334 3.28 -19.91 1.28
CA GLY A 334 3.98 -19.49 0.06
C GLY A 334 3.72 -18.02 -0.27
N ARG A 335 2.46 -17.58 -0.25
CA ARG A 335 2.07 -16.18 -0.49
C ARG A 335 2.62 -15.22 0.56
N HIS A 336 2.52 -15.60 1.84
CA HIS A 336 3.09 -14.81 2.92
C HIS A 336 4.60 -14.56 2.74
N TYR A 337 5.35 -15.58 2.34
CA TYR A 337 6.79 -15.43 2.11
C TYR A 337 7.10 -14.69 0.81
N ALA A 338 6.33 -14.89 -0.27
CA ALA A 338 6.47 -14.17 -1.52
C ALA A 338 6.32 -12.64 -1.34
N ALA A 339 5.42 -12.21 -0.47
CA ALA A 339 5.20 -10.79 -0.16
C ALA A 339 6.40 -10.09 0.52
N GLN A 340 7.37 -10.84 1.06
CA GLN A 340 8.54 -10.26 1.74
C GLN A 340 9.60 -9.69 0.77
N ILE A 341 9.60 -10.09 -0.49
CA ILE A 341 10.49 -9.64 -1.58
C ILE A 341 11.98 -9.57 -1.13
N ASN A 342 12.48 -10.65 -0.55
CA ASN A 342 13.87 -10.81 -0.17
C ASN A 342 14.33 -12.26 -0.44
N PRO A 343 15.64 -12.57 -0.43
CA PRO A 343 16.15 -13.91 -0.78
C PRO A 343 15.56 -15.03 0.07
N GLU A 344 15.43 -14.83 1.39
CA GLU A 344 14.85 -15.82 2.30
C GLU A 344 13.36 -16.07 2.00
N GLY A 345 12.62 -14.97 1.77
CA GLY A 345 11.20 -15.02 1.36
C GLY A 345 11.02 -15.75 0.04
N PHE A 346 11.89 -15.50 -0.96
CA PHE A 346 11.88 -16.18 -2.23
C PHE A 346 12.05 -17.70 -2.07
N GLU A 347 13.08 -18.15 -1.35
CA GLU A 347 13.34 -19.58 -1.13
C GLU A 347 12.17 -20.26 -0.42
N LYS A 348 11.65 -19.64 0.64
CA LYS A 348 10.52 -20.17 1.39
C LYS A 348 9.22 -20.17 0.58
N ALA A 349 8.98 -19.17 -0.26
CA ALA A 349 7.82 -19.13 -1.15
C ALA A 349 7.85 -20.29 -2.15
N VAL A 350 8.99 -20.47 -2.84
CA VAL A 350 9.18 -21.57 -3.79
C VAL A 350 8.98 -22.95 -3.11
N LEU A 351 9.55 -23.14 -1.92
CA LEU A 351 9.39 -24.36 -1.14
C LEU A 351 7.92 -24.64 -0.80
N ASN A 352 7.20 -23.63 -0.32
CA ASN A 352 5.83 -23.81 0.15
C ASN A 352 4.84 -23.97 -1.02
N PHE A 353 5.00 -23.25 -2.14
CA PHE A 353 4.21 -23.51 -3.34
C PHE A 353 4.51 -24.90 -3.92
N GLY A 354 5.78 -25.32 -3.93
CA GLY A 354 6.15 -26.69 -4.29
C GLY A 354 5.44 -27.72 -3.43
N ARG A 355 5.41 -27.51 -2.10
CA ARG A 355 4.69 -28.39 -1.18
C ARG A 355 3.19 -28.43 -1.41
N ALA A 356 2.56 -27.28 -1.69
CA ALA A 356 1.14 -27.22 -2.03
C ALA A 356 0.83 -28.05 -3.29
N ILE A 357 1.70 -27.96 -4.31
CA ILE A 357 1.59 -28.71 -5.57
C ILE A 357 1.80 -30.22 -5.35
N GLU A 358 2.74 -30.62 -4.49
CA GLU A 358 2.95 -32.02 -4.14
C GLU A 358 1.71 -32.64 -3.48
N LEU A 359 1.08 -31.90 -2.56
CA LEU A 359 -0.11 -32.35 -1.84
C LEU A 359 -1.35 -32.35 -2.73
N GLN A 360 -1.48 -31.34 -3.60
CA GLN A 360 -2.59 -31.20 -4.53
C GLN A 360 -2.09 -30.90 -5.95
N PRO A 361 -1.74 -31.90 -6.77
CA PRO A 361 -1.12 -31.70 -8.09
C PRO A 361 -1.97 -30.93 -9.11
N ARG A 362 -3.26 -30.73 -8.84
CA ARG A 362 -4.16 -29.91 -9.66
C ARG A 362 -4.47 -28.55 -9.02
N TYR A 363 -3.56 -28.01 -8.22
CA TYR A 363 -3.72 -26.70 -7.60
C TYR A 363 -3.21 -25.60 -8.54
N ALA A 364 -4.06 -25.22 -9.51
CA ALA A 364 -3.71 -24.28 -10.58
C ALA A 364 -3.17 -22.94 -10.04
N GLN A 365 -3.79 -22.40 -8.96
CA GLN A 365 -3.36 -21.16 -8.34
C GLN A 365 -1.93 -21.22 -7.77
N ALA A 366 -1.56 -22.35 -7.13
CA ALA A 366 -0.20 -22.54 -6.62
C ALA A 366 0.86 -22.51 -7.73
N TYR A 367 0.54 -23.07 -8.91
CA TYR A 367 1.41 -22.96 -10.08
C TYR A 367 1.50 -21.53 -10.61
N ALA A 368 0.39 -20.78 -10.62
CA ALA A 368 0.37 -19.39 -11.08
C ALA A 368 1.24 -18.49 -10.19
N ASP A 369 1.10 -18.61 -8.86
CA ASP A 369 1.87 -17.82 -7.91
C ASP A 369 3.35 -18.24 -7.85
N LEU A 370 3.64 -19.53 -8.07
CA LEU A 370 5.01 -20.02 -8.24
C LEU A 370 5.66 -19.40 -9.49
N ALA A 371 4.92 -19.31 -10.62
CA ALA A 371 5.41 -18.67 -11.83
C ALA A 371 5.72 -17.18 -11.60
N GLU A 372 4.83 -16.45 -10.95
CA GLU A 372 5.04 -15.05 -10.61
C GLU A 372 6.24 -14.88 -9.67
N THR A 373 6.38 -15.77 -8.67
CA THR A 373 7.54 -15.78 -7.76
C THR A 373 8.86 -15.93 -8.52
N TYR A 374 8.94 -16.80 -9.50
CA TYR A 374 10.14 -16.92 -10.34
C TYR A 374 10.38 -15.65 -11.19
N CYS A 375 9.32 -15.03 -11.74
CA CYS A 375 9.47 -13.81 -12.54
C CYS A 375 10.07 -12.66 -11.73
N TRP A 376 9.52 -12.35 -10.56
CA TRP A 376 10.07 -11.28 -9.75
C TRP A 376 11.41 -11.66 -9.08
N GLY A 377 11.66 -12.95 -8.81
CA GLY A 377 12.97 -13.44 -8.37
C GLY A 377 14.07 -13.17 -9.40
N VAL A 378 13.75 -13.27 -10.70
CA VAL A 378 14.64 -12.86 -11.79
C VAL A 378 14.78 -11.33 -11.85
N ALA A 379 13.67 -10.60 -11.77
CA ALA A 379 13.67 -9.12 -11.82
C ALA A 379 14.50 -8.50 -10.69
N THR A 380 14.57 -9.17 -9.54
CA THR A 380 15.35 -8.75 -8.36
C THR A 380 16.72 -9.44 -8.24
N GLN A 381 17.13 -10.20 -9.26
CA GLN A 381 18.42 -10.92 -9.34
C GLN A 381 18.64 -11.98 -8.24
N MET A 382 17.57 -12.52 -7.64
CA MET A 382 17.64 -13.59 -6.64
C MET A 382 17.89 -14.96 -7.27
N ILE A 383 17.57 -15.11 -8.55
CA ILE A 383 17.81 -16.33 -9.33
C ILE A 383 18.33 -15.95 -10.73
N PRO A 384 19.23 -16.76 -11.34
CA PRO A 384 19.69 -16.51 -12.71
C PRO A 384 18.53 -16.46 -13.71
N GLN A 385 18.60 -15.48 -14.64
CA GLN A 385 17.52 -15.17 -15.57
C GLN A 385 17.03 -16.41 -16.35
N GLN A 386 17.93 -17.13 -17.01
CA GLN A 386 17.57 -18.29 -17.81
C GLN A 386 16.87 -19.38 -17.00
N GLU A 387 17.40 -19.68 -15.82
CA GLU A 387 16.82 -20.70 -14.93
C GLU A 387 15.43 -20.28 -14.44
N GLY A 388 15.32 -19.04 -13.92
CA GLY A 388 14.07 -18.54 -13.35
C GLY A 388 12.96 -18.43 -14.37
N LEU A 389 13.24 -17.87 -15.57
CA LEU A 389 12.22 -17.69 -16.60
C LEU A 389 11.77 -18.99 -17.25
N LEU A 390 12.65 -20.00 -17.36
CA LEU A 390 12.24 -21.34 -17.79
C LEU A 390 11.31 -22.00 -16.77
N LYS A 391 11.62 -21.89 -15.48
CA LYS A 391 10.75 -22.39 -14.40
C LYS A 391 9.41 -21.62 -14.35
N ALA A 392 9.44 -20.31 -14.48
CA ALA A 392 8.24 -19.47 -14.55
C ALA A 392 7.34 -19.91 -15.72
N ARG A 393 7.91 -20.08 -16.91
CA ARG A 393 7.16 -20.56 -18.08
C ARG A 393 6.48 -21.90 -17.85
N GLN A 394 7.21 -22.88 -17.32
CA GLN A 394 6.67 -24.21 -17.05
C GLN A 394 5.51 -24.15 -16.07
N ALA A 395 5.66 -23.40 -14.97
CA ALA A 395 4.63 -23.23 -13.96
C ALA A 395 3.41 -22.49 -14.53
N ALA A 396 3.61 -21.37 -15.25
CA ALA A 396 2.52 -20.59 -15.85
C ALA A 396 1.71 -21.43 -16.86
N MET A 397 2.39 -22.16 -17.76
CA MET A 397 1.72 -23.04 -18.72
C MET A 397 0.93 -24.14 -18.01
N LYS A 398 1.48 -24.70 -16.92
CA LYS A 398 0.79 -25.73 -16.15
C LYS A 398 -0.43 -25.20 -15.43
N ALA A 399 -0.37 -23.98 -14.91
CA ALA A 399 -1.52 -23.28 -14.34
C ALA A 399 -2.64 -23.10 -15.38
N LEU A 400 -2.29 -22.59 -16.58
CA LEU A 400 -3.24 -22.34 -17.67
C LEU A 400 -3.84 -23.60 -18.30
N GLU A 401 -3.12 -24.73 -18.28
CA GLU A 401 -3.70 -26.03 -18.67
C GLU A 401 -4.87 -26.46 -17.74
N MET A 402 -4.86 -26.03 -16.49
CA MET A 402 -5.86 -26.38 -15.50
C MET A 402 -6.97 -25.33 -15.40
N ASP A 403 -6.61 -24.05 -15.53
CA ASP A 403 -7.51 -22.91 -15.44
C ASP A 403 -6.99 -21.73 -16.29
N GLU A 404 -7.59 -21.55 -17.47
CA GLU A 404 -7.25 -20.46 -18.40
C GLU A 404 -7.70 -19.06 -17.93
N THR A 405 -8.39 -18.97 -16.80
CA THR A 405 -8.88 -17.70 -16.24
C THR A 405 -7.93 -17.08 -15.20
N LEU A 406 -6.77 -17.69 -14.97
CA LEU A 406 -5.77 -17.20 -14.03
C LEU A 406 -4.94 -16.04 -14.61
N GLY A 407 -5.35 -14.82 -14.31
CA GLY A 407 -4.68 -13.59 -14.77
C GLY A 407 -3.19 -13.53 -14.41
N GLN A 408 -2.78 -14.01 -13.23
CA GLN A 408 -1.38 -14.06 -12.80
C GLN A 408 -0.53 -14.99 -13.69
N ALA A 409 -1.07 -16.12 -14.12
CA ALA A 409 -0.37 -17.03 -15.01
C ALA A 409 -0.17 -16.41 -16.40
N HIS A 410 -1.16 -15.71 -16.94
CA HIS A 410 -1.04 -14.91 -18.16
C HIS A 410 0.03 -13.81 -18.01
N ASN A 411 0.02 -13.08 -16.89
CA ASN A 411 1.03 -12.05 -16.61
C ASN A 411 2.46 -12.64 -16.60
N SER A 412 2.65 -13.75 -15.90
CA SER A 412 3.96 -14.43 -15.84
C SER A 412 4.42 -14.90 -17.21
N LEU A 413 3.51 -15.48 -18.01
CA LEU A 413 3.80 -15.90 -19.37
C LEU A 413 4.11 -14.71 -20.29
N ALA A 414 3.38 -13.60 -20.14
CA ALA A 414 3.66 -12.34 -20.85
C ALA A 414 5.07 -11.84 -20.56
N TRP A 415 5.48 -11.83 -19.29
CA TRP A 415 6.81 -11.41 -18.89
C TRP A 415 7.91 -12.32 -19.47
N VAL A 416 7.73 -13.63 -19.45
CA VAL A 416 8.66 -14.59 -20.06
C VAL A 416 8.79 -14.37 -21.57
N ARG A 417 7.66 -14.24 -22.27
CA ARG A 417 7.64 -14.00 -23.73
C ARG A 417 8.30 -12.68 -24.11
N TYR A 418 8.12 -11.67 -23.26
CA TYR A 418 8.71 -10.36 -23.45
C TYR A 418 10.21 -10.35 -23.13
N SER A 419 10.60 -10.75 -21.92
CA SER A 419 11.96 -10.53 -21.42
C SER A 419 12.98 -11.59 -21.84
N TYR A 420 12.51 -12.78 -22.22
CA TYR A 420 13.37 -13.91 -22.57
C TYR A 420 13.17 -14.42 -24.01
N GLU A 421 11.92 -14.62 -24.45
CA GLU A 421 11.65 -15.14 -25.78
C GLU A 421 11.67 -14.04 -26.86
N TRP A 422 11.56 -12.78 -26.48
CA TRP A 422 11.41 -11.59 -27.33
C TRP A 422 10.26 -11.72 -28.32
N ASN A 423 9.22 -12.44 -27.92
CA ASN A 423 8.00 -12.60 -28.69
C ASN A 423 6.99 -11.51 -28.29
N PHE A 424 7.21 -10.30 -28.78
CA PHE A 424 6.45 -9.11 -28.39
C PHE A 424 4.94 -9.19 -28.68
N PRO A 425 4.48 -9.72 -29.86
CA PRO A 425 3.04 -9.82 -30.12
C PRO A 425 2.32 -10.73 -29.14
N GLU A 426 2.93 -11.88 -28.83
CA GLU A 426 2.37 -12.83 -27.86
C GLU A 426 2.42 -12.27 -26.45
N ALA A 427 3.51 -11.58 -26.06
CA ALA A 427 3.62 -10.94 -24.76
C ALA A 427 2.49 -9.91 -24.55
N GLU A 428 2.24 -9.06 -25.57
CA GLU A 428 1.16 -8.08 -25.46
C GLU A 428 -0.21 -8.73 -25.35
N ARG A 429 -0.47 -9.80 -26.09
CA ARG A 429 -1.72 -10.55 -25.98
C ARG A 429 -1.94 -11.10 -24.57
N GLU A 430 -0.90 -11.68 -23.98
CA GLU A 430 -0.96 -12.23 -22.63
C GLU A 430 -1.13 -11.13 -21.56
N PHE A 431 -0.42 -9.99 -21.67
CA PHE A 431 -0.63 -8.86 -20.77
C PHE A 431 -2.06 -8.34 -20.83
N ARG A 432 -2.62 -8.15 -22.03
CA ARG A 432 -4.00 -7.72 -22.20
C ARG A 432 -4.97 -8.75 -21.62
N ARG A 433 -4.73 -10.04 -21.87
CA ARG A 433 -5.56 -11.10 -21.31
C ARG A 433 -5.53 -11.11 -19.78
N SER A 434 -4.36 -10.93 -19.19
CA SER A 434 -4.24 -10.78 -17.73
C SER A 434 -5.09 -9.62 -17.19
N LEU A 435 -5.06 -8.44 -17.83
CA LEU A 435 -5.83 -7.26 -17.42
C LEU A 435 -7.34 -7.39 -17.69
N GLU A 436 -7.75 -8.16 -18.71
CA GLU A 436 -9.17 -8.52 -18.91
C GLU A 436 -9.69 -9.40 -17.78
N LEU A 437 -8.85 -10.32 -17.28
CA LEU A 437 -9.19 -11.24 -16.21
C LEU A 437 -9.11 -10.59 -14.82
N ASN A 438 -8.12 -9.71 -14.62
CA ASN A 438 -7.91 -8.97 -13.37
C ASN A 438 -7.46 -7.54 -13.66
N PRO A 439 -8.39 -6.59 -13.86
CA PRO A 439 -8.08 -5.18 -14.15
C PRO A 439 -7.32 -4.46 -13.03
N GLY A 440 -7.42 -4.96 -11.79
CA GLY A 440 -6.75 -4.42 -10.61
C GLY A 440 -5.37 -5.03 -10.31
N ALA A 441 -4.83 -5.87 -11.18
CA ALA A 441 -3.54 -6.52 -10.96
C ALA A 441 -2.37 -5.53 -11.07
N SER A 442 -1.89 -5.03 -9.93
CA SER A 442 -0.82 -4.00 -9.85
C SER A 442 0.43 -4.43 -10.63
N TRP A 443 0.92 -5.65 -10.44
CA TRP A 443 2.10 -6.17 -11.15
C TRP A 443 1.90 -6.25 -12.66
N THR A 444 0.71 -6.63 -13.15
CA THR A 444 0.44 -6.66 -14.58
C THR A 444 0.45 -5.25 -15.17
N LEU A 445 -0.16 -4.28 -14.47
CA LEU A 445 -0.17 -2.87 -14.89
C LEU A 445 1.26 -2.31 -14.98
N LEU A 446 2.13 -2.64 -14.02
CA LEU A 446 3.53 -2.21 -14.00
C LEU A 446 4.33 -2.85 -15.14
N TRP A 447 4.25 -4.15 -15.33
CA TRP A 447 5.03 -4.85 -16.35
C TRP A 447 4.55 -4.53 -17.76
N TYR A 448 3.23 -4.43 -17.96
CA TYR A 448 2.68 -3.98 -19.23
C TYR A 448 3.04 -2.51 -19.51
N GLY A 449 3.02 -1.65 -18.49
CA GLY A 449 3.51 -0.29 -18.60
C GLY A 449 4.98 -0.20 -19.02
N MET A 450 5.85 -1.07 -18.46
CA MET A 450 7.25 -1.18 -18.87
C MET A 450 7.38 -1.65 -20.33
N TYR A 451 6.64 -2.68 -20.73
CA TYR A 451 6.58 -3.14 -22.12
C TYR A 451 6.20 -2.02 -23.08
N LEU A 452 5.16 -1.26 -22.76
CA LEU A 452 4.69 -0.14 -23.56
C LEU A 452 5.72 1.00 -23.66
N ALA A 453 6.40 1.33 -22.55
CA ALA A 453 7.44 2.35 -22.53
C ALA A 453 8.55 2.04 -23.52
N GLN A 454 8.99 0.80 -23.58
CA GLN A 454 10.06 0.36 -24.48
C GLN A 454 9.60 0.22 -25.92
N GLY A 455 8.32 -0.04 -26.14
CA GLY A 455 7.67 0.07 -27.43
C GLY A 455 7.55 1.53 -27.93
N ASN A 456 8.03 2.52 -27.16
CA ASN A 456 7.85 3.96 -27.37
C ASN A 456 6.36 4.40 -27.35
N ARG A 457 5.49 3.62 -26.72
CA ARG A 457 4.07 3.91 -26.50
C ARG A 457 3.90 4.67 -25.17
N ILE A 458 4.54 5.84 -25.08
CA ILE A 458 4.74 6.58 -23.80
C ILE A 458 3.41 6.98 -23.16
N ALA A 459 2.42 7.41 -23.94
CA ALA A 459 1.12 7.82 -23.41
C ALA A 459 0.38 6.65 -22.77
N GLU A 460 0.37 5.49 -23.44
CA GLU A 460 -0.27 4.27 -22.94
C GLU A 460 0.48 3.74 -21.69
N SER A 461 1.82 3.71 -21.75
CA SER A 461 2.63 3.36 -20.59
C SER A 461 2.30 4.24 -19.37
N THR A 462 2.25 5.56 -19.57
CA THR A 462 1.91 6.51 -18.48
C THR A 462 0.52 6.25 -17.92
N ALA A 463 -0.44 5.88 -18.79
CA ALA A 463 -1.80 5.54 -18.34
C ALA A 463 -1.83 4.28 -17.49
N GLU A 464 -1.12 3.22 -17.89
CA GLU A 464 -1.05 1.98 -17.11
C GLU A 464 -0.28 2.16 -15.79
N MET A 465 0.83 2.90 -15.78
CA MET A 465 1.55 3.25 -14.56
C MET A 465 0.68 4.05 -13.57
N LYS A 466 -0.14 4.98 -14.09
CA LYS A 466 -1.08 5.72 -13.25
C LYS A 466 -2.18 4.82 -12.66
N LYS A 467 -2.67 3.84 -13.41
CA LYS A 467 -3.61 2.85 -12.87
C LYS A 467 -2.93 2.02 -11.77
N ALA A 468 -1.68 1.58 -11.98
CA ALA A 468 -0.92 0.86 -10.96
C ALA A 468 -0.81 1.68 -9.66
N GLN A 469 -0.45 2.96 -9.73
CA GLN A 469 -0.43 3.85 -8.57
C GLN A 469 -1.79 4.06 -7.92
N GLN A 470 -2.89 3.97 -8.67
CA GLN A 470 -4.24 4.07 -8.11
C GLN A 470 -4.66 2.83 -7.34
N VAL A 471 -4.25 1.63 -7.77
CA VAL A 471 -4.55 0.38 -7.06
C VAL A 471 -3.53 0.06 -5.99
N ASP A 472 -2.32 0.63 -6.08
CA ASP A 472 -1.23 0.43 -5.11
C ASP A 472 -0.57 1.76 -4.69
N PRO A 473 -1.34 2.66 -4.03
CA PRO A 473 -0.93 4.06 -3.79
C PRO A 473 0.23 4.22 -2.79
N LEU A 474 0.57 3.19 -2.02
CA LEU A 474 1.68 3.21 -1.06
C LEU A 474 2.84 2.32 -1.50
N SER A 475 2.86 1.87 -2.75
CA SER A 475 3.92 1.01 -3.29
C SER A 475 5.14 1.82 -3.73
N PRO A 476 6.30 1.67 -3.05
CA PRO A 476 7.54 2.32 -3.49
C PRO A 476 7.98 1.88 -4.89
N VAL A 477 7.61 0.66 -5.30
CA VAL A 477 7.94 0.11 -6.62
C VAL A 477 7.07 0.75 -7.70
N ALA A 478 5.76 0.89 -7.46
CA ALA A 478 4.85 1.53 -8.41
C ALA A 478 5.25 3.00 -8.66
N ASP A 479 5.59 3.72 -7.60
CA ASP A 479 6.07 5.10 -7.70
C ASP A 479 7.37 5.21 -8.49
N ALA A 480 8.34 4.33 -8.21
CA ALA A 480 9.60 4.34 -8.92
C ALA A 480 9.43 3.98 -10.42
N LEU A 481 8.71 2.89 -10.72
CA LEU A 481 8.50 2.46 -12.12
C LEU A 481 7.69 3.46 -12.95
N ALA A 482 6.88 4.32 -12.32
CA ALA A 482 6.21 5.44 -13.02
C ALA A 482 7.18 6.45 -13.63
N LEU A 483 8.47 6.43 -13.27
CA LEU A 483 9.52 7.23 -13.92
C LEU A 483 9.96 6.64 -15.26
N ALA A 484 9.74 5.35 -15.54
CA ALA A 484 10.22 4.68 -16.74
C ALA A 484 9.71 5.33 -18.05
N PRO A 485 8.41 5.65 -18.24
CA PRO A 485 7.96 6.34 -19.45
C PRO A 485 8.54 7.75 -19.60
N LEU A 486 8.92 8.43 -18.53
CA LEU A 486 9.60 9.71 -18.58
C LEU A 486 11.04 9.56 -19.10
N LEU A 487 11.74 8.53 -18.62
CA LEU A 487 13.10 8.21 -19.05
C LEU A 487 13.16 7.78 -20.52
N THR A 488 12.29 6.85 -20.92
CA THR A 488 12.21 6.37 -22.29
C THR A 488 11.74 7.46 -23.26
N GLY A 489 10.84 8.34 -22.80
CA GLY A 489 10.42 9.55 -23.54
C GLY A 489 11.39 10.72 -23.48
N ARG A 490 12.58 10.53 -22.88
CA ARG A 490 13.65 11.54 -22.72
C ARG A 490 13.21 12.81 -21.98
N LYS A 491 12.20 12.71 -21.13
CA LYS A 491 11.70 13.80 -20.28
C LYS A 491 12.44 13.81 -18.94
N TYR A 492 13.78 13.97 -19.01
CA TYR A 492 14.68 13.78 -17.87
C TYR A 492 14.40 14.74 -16.71
N ASP A 493 14.07 16.01 -16.99
CA ASP A 493 13.76 16.98 -15.94
C ASP A 493 12.53 16.58 -15.14
N MET A 494 11.48 16.08 -15.81
CA MET A 494 10.28 15.58 -15.14
C MET A 494 10.57 14.30 -14.34
N ALA A 495 11.41 13.40 -14.87
CA ALA A 495 11.82 12.20 -14.16
C ALA A 495 12.60 12.55 -12.88
N ILE A 496 13.53 13.52 -12.95
CA ILE A 496 14.31 14.00 -11.82
C ILE A 496 13.39 14.65 -10.77
N GLU A 497 12.49 15.55 -11.18
CA GLU A 497 11.58 16.23 -10.26
C GLU A 497 10.67 15.22 -9.52
N SER A 498 10.03 14.31 -10.27
CA SER A 498 9.15 13.29 -9.70
C SER A 498 9.93 12.31 -8.81
N GLY A 499 11.10 11.86 -9.27
CA GLY A 499 11.92 10.92 -8.50
C GLY A 499 12.48 11.52 -7.22
N ARG A 500 12.84 12.82 -7.22
CA ARG A 500 13.26 13.51 -5.99
C ARG A 500 12.14 13.55 -4.95
N LYS A 501 10.89 13.80 -5.35
CA LYS A 501 9.73 13.74 -4.45
C LYS A 501 9.58 12.36 -3.80
N ILE A 502 9.79 11.29 -4.59
CA ILE A 502 9.79 9.92 -4.06
C ILE A 502 10.91 9.75 -3.01
N LEU A 503 12.12 10.22 -3.32
CA LEU A 503 13.27 10.11 -2.41
C LEU A 503 13.18 11.03 -1.17
N GLU A 504 12.40 12.09 -1.21
CA GLU A 504 12.07 12.91 -0.03
C GLU A 504 11.16 12.15 0.95
N MET A 505 10.22 11.33 0.43
CA MET A 505 9.32 10.49 1.24
C MET A 505 10.02 9.21 1.71
N ASP A 506 10.78 8.55 0.82
CA ASP A 506 11.53 7.31 1.10
C ASP A 506 12.96 7.41 0.56
N ARG A 507 13.88 7.82 1.42
CA ARG A 507 15.32 7.92 1.08
C ARG A 507 15.95 6.57 0.74
N GLY A 508 15.37 5.48 1.23
CA GLY A 508 15.84 4.11 1.01
C GLY A 508 15.40 3.51 -0.32
N ASN A 509 14.53 4.16 -1.07
CA ASN A 509 14.03 3.64 -2.34
C ASN A 509 15.15 3.51 -3.39
N GLY A 510 15.76 2.34 -3.44
CA GLY A 510 16.90 2.06 -4.33
C GLY A 510 16.56 2.16 -5.81
N LEU A 511 15.34 1.72 -6.18
CA LEU A 511 14.88 1.76 -7.57
C LEU A 511 14.67 3.21 -8.05
N ALA A 512 14.01 4.04 -7.25
CA ALA A 512 13.84 5.46 -7.57
C ALA A 512 15.20 6.18 -7.65
N ARG A 513 16.11 5.86 -6.73
CA ARG A 513 17.48 6.41 -6.72
C ARG A 513 18.25 6.06 -7.98
N TRP A 514 18.20 4.81 -8.40
CA TRP A 514 18.81 4.35 -9.64
C TRP A 514 18.22 5.07 -10.87
N LEU A 515 16.90 5.18 -10.97
CA LEU A 515 16.22 5.85 -12.09
C LEU A 515 16.52 7.36 -12.13
N VAL A 516 16.59 8.04 -10.97
CA VAL A 516 16.99 9.45 -10.89
C VAL A 516 18.44 9.65 -11.31
N THR A 517 19.34 8.77 -10.85
CA THR A 517 20.76 8.80 -11.27
C THR A 517 20.88 8.62 -12.78
N THR A 518 20.15 7.65 -13.34
CA THR A 518 20.07 7.42 -14.81
C THR A 518 19.51 8.63 -15.55
N ALA A 519 18.53 9.35 -14.97
CA ALA A 519 18.00 10.57 -15.56
C ALA A 519 19.04 11.70 -15.61
N TYR A 520 19.79 11.93 -14.52
CA TYR A 520 20.90 12.91 -14.51
C TYR A 520 21.98 12.53 -15.52
N GLU A 521 22.37 11.25 -15.57
CA GLU A 521 23.37 10.74 -16.50
C GLU A 521 22.97 10.96 -17.95
N ARG A 522 21.73 10.57 -18.31
CA ARG A 522 21.22 10.69 -19.68
C ARG A 522 20.97 12.13 -20.10
N LYS A 523 20.67 13.01 -19.16
CA LYS A 523 20.60 14.46 -19.35
C LYS A 523 21.99 15.07 -19.59
N GLY A 524 23.07 14.42 -19.17
CA GLY A 524 24.43 14.92 -19.22
C GLY A 524 24.85 15.77 -18.02
N ASP A 525 24.06 15.74 -16.93
CA ASP A 525 24.42 16.40 -15.67
C ASP A 525 25.36 15.50 -14.85
N ILE A 526 26.61 15.44 -15.31
CA ILE A 526 27.63 14.55 -14.74
C ILE A 526 27.91 14.87 -13.27
N SER A 527 27.89 16.16 -12.89
CA SER A 527 28.13 16.55 -11.49
C SER A 527 27.08 15.91 -10.57
N LYS A 528 25.79 16.03 -10.92
CA LYS A 528 24.71 15.43 -10.14
C LYS A 528 24.71 13.89 -10.19
N THR A 529 25.13 13.32 -11.32
CA THR A 529 25.33 11.88 -11.43
C THR A 529 26.34 11.38 -10.40
N ILE A 530 27.50 12.04 -10.30
CA ILE A 530 28.54 11.69 -9.33
C ILE A 530 28.04 11.85 -7.88
N ASP A 531 27.35 12.96 -7.59
CA ASP A 531 26.80 13.20 -6.24
C ASP A 531 25.82 12.08 -5.83
N MET A 532 24.88 11.71 -6.70
CA MET A 532 23.93 10.65 -6.45
C MET A 532 24.57 9.27 -6.31
N GLN A 533 25.59 8.98 -7.11
CA GLN A 533 26.34 7.71 -7.01
C GLN A 533 27.11 7.61 -5.70
N GLU A 534 27.75 8.70 -5.25
CA GLU A 534 28.47 8.74 -3.97
C GLU A 534 27.51 8.56 -2.79
N GLU A 535 26.38 9.27 -2.78
CA GLU A 535 25.35 9.11 -1.76
C GLU A 535 24.83 7.66 -1.72
N THR A 536 24.64 7.05 -2.90
CA THR A 536 24.19 5.67 -3.03
C THR A 536 25.19 4.69 -2.45
N ALA A 537 26.47 4.85 -2.74
CA ALA A 537 27.54 4.00 -2.24
C ALA A 537 27.59 4.01 -0.70
N VAL A 538 27.49 5.21 -0.09
CA VAL A 538 27.45 5.35 1.37
C VAL A 538 26.18 4.73 1.96
N LEU A 539 25.04 4.89 1.31
CA LEU A 539 23.76 4.31 1.76
C LEU A 539 23.82 2.78 1.81
N TYR A 540 24.52 2.17 0.85
CA TYR A 540 24.70 0.72 0.77
C TYR A 540 25.94 0.19 1.51
N GLY A 541 26.52 0.99 2.42
CA GLY A 541 27.50 0.53 3.40
C GLY A 541 28.96 0.77 3.03
N GLU A 542 29.27 1.48 1.93
CA GLU A 542 30.64 1.94 1.70
C GLU A 542 31.00 3.03 2.72
N SER A 543 32.22 3.01 3.26
CA SER A 543 32.64 4.08 4.17
C SER A 543 32.67 5.43 3.44
N LYS A 544 32.33 6.51 4.17
CA LYS A 544 32.33 7.86 3.59
C LYS A 544 33.71 8.24 3.00
N GLU A 545 34.76 7.80 3.64
CA GLU A 545 36.14 8.07 3.23
C GLU A 545 36.49 7.34 1.93
N ALA A 546 36.12 6.07 1.80
CA ALA A 546 36.34 5.28 0.58
C ALA A 546 35.51 5.81 -0.59
N ALA A 547 34.23 6.10 -0.37
CA ALA A 547 33.35 6.72 -1.36
C ALA A 547 33.91 8.08 -1.82
N ALA A 548 34.26 8.97 -0.87
CA ALA A 548 34.84 10.28 -1.17
C ALA A 548 36.12 10.17 -2.00
N GLN A 549 37.02 9.23 -1.67
CA GLN A 549 38.24 9.00 -2.44
C GLN A 549 37.94 8.56 -3.89
N ARG A 550 37.05 7.60 -4.05
CA ARG A 550 36.62 7.07 -5.37
C ARG A 550 35.99 8.15 -6.22
N PHE A 551 35.02 8.87 -5.68
CA PHE A 551 34.28 9.88 -6.42
C PHE A 551 35.06 11.19 -6.64
N THR A 552 36.03 11.54 -5.76
CA THR A 552 36.96 12.65 -5.99
C THR A 552 37.77 12.42 -7.27
N ARG A 553 38.19 11.18 -7.55
CA ARG A 553 38.91 10.87 -8.80
C ARG A 553 38.03 11.17 -10.03
N LEU A 554 36.75 10.77 -9.99
CA LEU A 554 35.79 11.01 -11.08
C LEU A 554 35.49 12.52 -11.25
N ARG A 555 35.34 13.28 -10.14
CA ARG A 555 35.16 14.75 -10.18
C ARG A 555 36.36 15.44 -10.82
N ARG A 556 37.57 15.10 -10.40
CA ARG A 556 38.81 15.68 -11.01
C ARG A 556 38.91 15.37 -12.51
N ALA A 557 38.56 14.15 -12.92
CA ALA A 557 38.54 13.80 -14.33
C ALA A 557 37.49 14.60 -15.12
N TYR A 558 36.34 14.85 -14.51
CA TYR A 558 35.29 15.70 -15.08
C TYR A 558 35.71 17.17 -15.14
N GLU A 559 36.32 17.72 -14.09
CA GLU A 559 36.82 19.10 -14.02
C GLU A 559 37.91 19.37 -15.05
N SER A 560 38.79 18.39 -15.32
CA SER A 560 39.92 18.55 -16.23
C SER A 560 39.56 18.38 -17.71
N LEU A 561 38.69 17.43 -18.06
CA LEU A 561 38.42 17.01 -19.42
C LEU A 561 36.91 16.94 -19.75
N GLY A 562 36.08 17.50 -18.88
CA GLY A 562 34.62 17.46 -19.04
C GLY A 562 34.07 16.04 -19.03
N ALA A 563 32.93 15.85 -19.69
CA ALA A 563 32.23 14.56 -19.76
C ALA A 563 33.15 13.42 -20.29
N GLN A 564 34.03 13.71 -21.23
CA GLN A 564 34.97 12.70 -21.76
C GLN A 564 35.96 12.21 -20.71
N GLY A 565 36.44 13.09 -19.84
CA GLY A 565 37.30 12.72 -18.73
C GLY A 565 36.59 11.80 -17.74
N TYR A 566 35.37 12.17 -17.37
CA TYR A 566 34.51 11.36 -16.50
C TYR A 566 34.30 9.95 -17.07
N TRP A 567 33.85 9.85 -18.34
CA TRP A 567 33.55 8.54 -18.95
C TRP A 567 34.76 7.63 -19.08
N ARG A 568 35.94 8.19 -19.40
CA ARG A 568 37.20 7.41 -19.43
C ARG A 568 37.58 6.90 -18.03
N ALA A 569 37.55 7.76 -17.03
CA ALA A 569 37.87 7.38 -15.67
C ALA A 569 36.87 6.33 -15.11
N ASN A 570 35.60 6.48 -15.46
CA ASN A 570 34.54 5.54 -15.10
C ASN A 570 34.73 4.16 -15.78
N LEU A 571 35.04 4.14 -17.08
CA LEU A 571 35.36 2.90 -17.80
C LEU A 571 36.59 2.19 -17.17
N GLU A 572 37.68 2.91 -16.89
CA GLU A 572 38.86 2.34 -16.24
C GLU A 572 38.55 1.70 -14.89
N GLN A 573 37.70 2.34 -14.08
CA GLN A 573 37.25 1.82 -12.80
C GLN A 573 36.49 0.51 -13.01
N HIS A 574 35.49 0.51 -13.89
CA HIS A 574 34.67 -0.67 -14.14
C HIS A 574 35.44 -1.81 -14.80
N LEU A 575 36.44 -1.55 -15.64
CA LEU A 575 37.29 -2.60 -16.21
C LEU A 575 38.00 -3.42 -15.12
N SER A 576 38.34 -2.82 -13.98
CA SER A 576 38.93 -3.52 -12.83
C SER A 576 37.89 -4.31 -12.03
N GLU A 577 36.69 -3.78 -11.89
CA GLU A 577 35.58 -4.42 -11.16
C GLU A 577 35.01 -5.60 -11.94
N TRP A 578 34.86 -5.49 -13.26
CA TRP A 578 34.34 -6.55 -14.13
C TRP A 578 35.24 -7.78 -14.25
N LYS A 579 36.51 -7.69 -13.85
CA LYS A 579 37.36 -8.87 -13.72
C LYS A 579 36.92 -9.78 -12.58
N LYS A 580 36.27 -9.18 -11.54
CA LYS A 580 35.78 -9.89 -10.35
C LYS A 580 34.31 -10.29 -10.48
N ASN A 581 33.51 -9.35 -10.97
CA ASN A 581 32.08 -9.55 -11.21
C ASN A 581 31.72 -9.03 -12.63
N PRO A 582 31.40 -9.91 -13.57
CA PRO A 582 31.23 -9.52 -14.98
C PRO A 582 30.11 -8.50 -15.24
N GLY A 583 29.06 -8.44 -14.42
CA GLY A 583 27.89 -7.57 -14.69
C GLY A 583 27.19 -7.85 -16.02
N ASP A 584 26.25 -6.99 -16.39
CA ASP A 584 25.55 -7.11 -17.67
C ASP A 584 26.45 -6.62 -18.83
N PRO A 585 26.53 -7.37 -19.96
CA PRO A 585 27.29 -6.93 -21.13
C PRO A 585 26.80 -5.60 -21.74
N TYR A 586 25.53 -5.23 -21.54
CA TYR A 586 24.97 -3.97 -22.03
C TYR A 586 25.63 -2.75 -21.36
N ASP A 587 25.89 -2.80 -20.05
CA ASP A 587 26.53 -1.69 -19.33
C ASP A 587 27.91 -1.36 -19.91
N ARG A 588 28.64 -2.40 -20.32
CA ARG A 588 29.93 -2.22 -21.01
C ARG A 588 29.75 -1.54 -22.34
N ALA A 589 28.74 -1.97 -23.12
CA ALA A 589 28.46 -1.32 -24.39
C ALA A 589 28.14 0.17 -24.23
N VAL A 590 27.37 0.53 -23.17
CA VAL A 590 27.08 1.94 -22.84
C VAL A 590 28.36 2.72 -22.54
N LEU A 591 29.25 2.22 -21.69
CA LEU A 591 30.48 2.93 -21.35
C LEU A 591 31.41 3.08 -22.55
N TYR A 592 31.58 2.05 -23.39
CA TYR A 592 32.33 2.16 -24.63
C TYR A 592 31.68 3.15 -25.62
N ALA A 593 30.35 3.23 -25.66
CA ALA A 593 29.65 4.22 -26.50
C ALA A 593 29.93 5.65 -26.03
N ARG A 594 29.95 5.88 -24.70
CA ARG A 594 30.26 7.19 -24.07
C ARG A 594 31.70 7.65 -24.35
N VAL A 595 32.65 6.73 -24.48
CA VAL A 595 34.06 7.08 -24.84
C VAL A 595 34.32 7.07 -26.34
N GLY A 596 33.37 6.61 -27.16
CA GLY A 596 33.44 6.67 -28.63
C GLY A 596 34.08 5.45 -29.29
N GLU A 597 34.27 4.32 -28.60
CA GLU A 597 34.94 3.12 -29.11
C GLU A 597 33.97 2.17 -29.79
N LYS A 598 33.54 2.48 -30.99
CA LYS A 598 32.45 1.84 -31.76
C LYS A 598 32.57 0.32 -31.88
N ASP A 599 33.76 -0.22 -32.15
CA ASP A 599 33.94 -1.65 -32.36
C ASP A 599 33.74 -2.43 -31.04
N HIS A 600 34.21 -1.90 -29.93
CA HIS A 600 33.95 -2.46 -28.61
C HIS A 600 32.46 -2.42 -28.28
N VAL A 601 31.75 -1.32 -28.64
CA VAL A 601 30.30 -1.22 -28.45
C VAL A 601 29.58 -2.39 -29.09
N PHE A 602 29.80 -2.61 -30.39
CA PHE A 602 29.08 -3.68 -31.10
C PHE A 602 29.47 -5.08 -30.63
N GLY A 603 30.75 -5.26 -30.21
CA GLY A 603 31.18 -6.51 -29.61
C GLY A 603 30.45 -6.83 -28.29
N TRP A 604 30.20 -5.82 -27.46
CA TRP A 604 29.45 -5.99 -26.21
C TRP A 604 27.93 -6.05 -26.42
N LEU A 605 27.38 -5.28 -27.36
CA LEU A 605 25.96 -5.40 -27.72
C LEU A 605 25.62 -6.80 -28.27
N GLU A 606 26.54 -7.41 -29.04
CA GLU A 606 26.35 -8.80 -29.50
C GLU A 606 26.34 -9.80 -28.34
N LYS A 607 27.22 -9.63 -27.35
CA LYS A 607 27.21 -10.44 -26.13
C LYS A 607 25.94 -10.24 -25.30
N ALA A 608 25.47 -9.00 -25.19
CA ALA A 608 24.21 -8.69 -24.52
C ALA A 608 23.01 -9.34 -25.25
N TYR A 609 23.02 -9.33 -26.57
CA TYR A 609 22.02 -10.04 -27.39
C TYR A 609 22.03 -11.56 -27.12
N GLN A 610 23.22 -12.18 -27.13
CA GLN A 610 23.36 -13.61 -26.88
C GLN A 610 22.99 -14.01 -25.46
N ALA A 611 23.21 -13.11 -24.48
CA ALA A 611 22.84 -13.31 -23.10
C ALA A 611 21.36 -13.02 -22.82
N HIS A 612 20.58 -12.61 -23.80
CA HIS A 612 19.20 -12.12 -23.61
C HIS A 612 19.10 -11.04 -22.54
N SER A 613 20.07 -10.08 -22.51
CA SER A 613 20.14 -9.03 -21.50
C SER A 613 18.83 -8.24 -21.41
N GLN A 614 18.30 -8.10 -20.20
CA GLN A 614 17.12 -7.28 -19.93
C GLN A 614 17.46 -5.80 -20.12
N GLU A 615 18.65 -5.37 -19.73
CA GLU A 615 19.10 -3.98 -19.90
C GLU A 615 19.18 -3.59 -21.38
N LEU A 616 19.69 -4.50 -22.23
CA LEU A 616 19.65 -4.32 -23.70
C LEU A 616 18.22 -4.11 -24.19
N LEU A 617 17.31 -4.96 -23.77
CA LEU A 617 15.91 -4.89 -24.15
C LEU A 617 15.27 -3.57 -23.67
N PHE A 618 15.56 -3.15 -22.43
CA PHE A 618 14.95 -1.99 -21.81
C PHE A 618 15.45 -0.66 -22.41
N TRP A 619 16.73 -0.56 -22.78
CA TRP A 619 17.31 0.74 -23.01
C TRP A 619 17.91 0.98 -24.40
N LEU A 620 18.23 -0.07 -25.16
CA LEU A 620 18.95 0.08 -26.43
C LEU A 620 18.34 1.15 -27.36
N ARG A 621 17.01 1.19 -27.47
CA ARG A 621 16.30 2.11 -28.37
C ARG A 621 16.28 3.56 -27.86
N THR A 622 16.36 3.76 -26.56
CA THR A 622 16.08 5.07 -25.94
C THR A 622 17.32 5.72 -25.32
N ASP A 623 18.38 4.95 -25.08
CA ASP A 623 19.62 5.47 -24.48
C ASP A 623 20.35 6.42 -25.42
N PRO A 624 20.63 7.68 -25.00
CA PRO A 624 21.38 8.65 -25.79
C PRO A 624 22.82 8.23 -26.10
N ALA A 625 23.40 7.30 -25.35
CA ALA A 625 24.75 6.79 -25.61
C ALA A 625 24.89 6.21 -27.03
N PHE A 626 23.81 5.68 -27.60
CA PHE A 626 23.81 5.08 -28.94
C PHE A 626 23.31 6.02 -30.04
N ASP A 627 22.97 7.29 -29.77
CA ASP A 627 22.39 8.19 -30.78
C ASP A 627 23.33 8.36 -32.01
N ALA A 628 24.63 8.48 -31.77
CA ALA A 628 25.61 8.57 -32.85
C ALA A 628 25.83 7.26 -33.64
N LEU A 629 25.28 6.14 -33.11
CA LEU A 629 25.41 4.80 -33.71
C LEU A 629 24.14 4.33 -34.42
N ARG A 630 23.04 5.06 -34.32
CA ARG A 630 21.74 4.64 -34.88
C ARG A 630 21.76 4.46 -36.40
N SER A 631 22.62 5.19 -37.10
CA SER A 631 22.81 5.05 -38.56
C SER A 631 23.79 3.94 -38.95
N ASP A 632 24.49 3.33 -37.98
CA ASP A 632 25.42 2.22 -38.27
C ASP A 632 24.62 0.97 -38.67
N PRO A 633 25.00 0.28 -39.78
CA PRO A 633 24.31 -0.92 -40.23
C PRO A 633 24.25 -2.04 -39.16
N ARG A 634 25.27 -2.12 -38.31
CA ARG A 634 25.33 -3.11 -37.21
C ARG A 634 24.21 -2.84 -36.17
N TYR A 635 23.97 -1.57 -35.84
CA TYR A 635 22.87 -1.18 -34.95
C TYR A 635 21.51 -1.56 -35.55
N THR A 636 21.29 -1.19 -36.81
CA THR A 636 20.04 -1.50 -37.53
C THR A 636 19.82 -3.02 -37.62
N SER A 637 20.89 -3.78 -37.89
CA SER A 637 20.84 -5.25 -37.92
C SER A 637 20.45 -5.83 -36.56
N LEU A 638 21.04 -5.31 -35.47
CA LEU A 638 20.71 -5.76 -34.10
C LEU A 638 19.25 -5.47 -33.74
N ILE A 639 18.76 -4.24 -33.98
CA ILE A 639 17.36 -3.85 -33.76
C ILE A 639 16.40 -4.80 -34.51
N ARG A 640 16.72 -5.15 -35.76
CA ARG A 640 15.90 -6.07 -36.58
C ARG A 640 15.92 -7.50 -36.00
N ARG A 641 17.06 -7.97 -35.53
CA ARG A 641 17.22 -9.31 -34.93
C ARG A 641 16.47 -9.43 -33.60
N ILE A 642 16.47 -8.38 -32.79
CA ILE A 642 15.67 -8.34 -31.54
C ILE A 642 14.17 -8.34 -31.90
N GLY A 643 13.77 -7.75 -33.02
CA GLY A 643 12.38 -7.76 -33.48
C GLY A 643 11.45 -6.82 -32.73
N PHE A 644 11.97 -5.71 -32.17
CA PHE A 644 11.13 -4.74 -31.48
C PHE A 644 9.86 -4.37 -32.27
N PRO A 645 8.72 -4.16 -31.58
CA PRO A 645 7.50 -3.73 -32.24
C PRO A 645 7.73 -2.49 -33.09
N GLN A 646 7.20 -2.50 -34.34
CA GLN A 646 7.26 -1.31 -35.18
C GLN A 646 6.46 -0.19 -34.52
N GLN A 647 7.02 1.01 -34.56
CA GLN A 647 6.29 2.19 -34.08
C GLN A 647 5.10 2.39 -35.01
N THR A 648 3.89 2.23 -34.50
CA THR A 648 2.71 2.83 -35.15
C THR A 648 2.91 4.34 -35.11
N GLN A 649 3.06 4.93 -36.31
CA GLN A 649 3.24 6.37 -36.51
C GLN A 649 2.07 7.17 -35.97
#